data_a81f9ff851156f415d2ceda84bc6579a
#
_entry.id   a81f9ff851156f415d2ceda84bc6579a
#
_cell.length_a   1.000
_cell.length_b   1.000
_cell.length_c   1.000
_cell.angle_alpha   90.00
_cell.angle_beta   90.00
_cell.angle_gamma   90.00
#
_symmetry.space_group_name_H-M   'P 1'
#
loop_
_entity.id
_entity.type
_entity.pdbx_description
1 polymer ?
#
loop_
_entity_poly.entity_id
_entity_poly.type
_entity_poly.pdbx_seq_one_letter_code
_entity_poly.pdbx_strand_id
1 'polypeptide(L)'
;MEQNVQLTSGPMVNPLQCVDGYWQRARSDSSGASNSGGESSKDSSRCSTPLLETERKDRLRDKMRRRIESGDHWFSLEFFPPRTTSGAVNLISRFDRMGSGGPLFIDVTWHPAGDPGSDTETSSMMIASTAVNYCGLETVLHLTCCNQTKQKITAHLNKAKRLGLKNIMALRGDPLDDWWEQEEGGFNYATELVKHIRCEFDDYFDICVAGYPTGHPEADSYADDLMHLKEKVDAGADFIITQLFFRADTFFTFIKDCRAIGITCPILPGIFPIQGYQSLRQLVKLSKLEVPEEIKEVIEPIKDNDAAIRNFGIHQAVGMCRVLLESGEVPGLHLYTLNREVATIEVLKQLGLWAEDPRRPLPWAVSANPKRIVEDVRPIFWATRPKSYIYRTQDWDEFPNGRWGNSSSPAFGELNDYYLFYLKSKSSKDDLLKMWGQELMSEESVFEVFTSYITAQPNHAGHKVMCLPWNDDPLAPETNLLKDELEKVNRRGILTINSQPNINGKPSIDPIVGWGPPGGYVFQKAYLEFFTSSENVTALLKVLKKYEPRVNYHIVNVKGENVTNAHEMRPNAVTWGIFPGREIVQPTVVDPVSFLFWKDEAFALWIEQWAKLYEDESPSRMIIQYIHDNYYLVNLVDNDFPLDSCLWKVIDDMFELLDSALENVQ
;
A
#
# COMPACT_ATOMS: atom_id res chain seq x y z
N MET A 1 4.66 -30.12 -51.49
CA MET A 1 3.77 -31.00 -50.74
C MET A 1 3.37 -30.21 -49.48
N GLU A 2 2.32 -29.44 -49.62
CA GLU A 2 1.72 -28.67 -48.52
C GLU A 2 0.73 -29.57 -47.81
N GLN A 3 0.88 -29.75 -46.50
CA GLN A 3 -0.12 -30.42 -45.70
C GLN A 3 -0.95 -29.33 -44.99
N ASN A 4 -2.17 -29.16 -45.48
CA ASN A 4 -3.22 -28.43 -44.82
C ASN A 4 -3.65 -29.17 -43.55
N VAL A 5 -3.45 -28.56 -42.37
CA VAL A 5 -4.06 -28.97 -41.11
C VAL A 5 -5.35 -28.16 -40.91
N GLN A 6 -6.49 -28.77 -41.16
CA GLN A 6 -7.79 -28.25 -40.79
C GLN A 6 -7.94 -28.28 -39.26
N LEU A 7 -8.00 -27.09 -38.64
CA LEU A 7 -8.40 -26.93 -37.26
C LEU A 7 -9.94 -27.02 -37.18
N THR A 8 -10.44 -28.10 -36.60
CA THR A 8 -11.85 -28.26 -36.24
C THR A 8 -12.19 -27.31 -35.08
N SER A 9 -13.09 -26.37 -35.36
CA SER A 9 -13.66 -25.48 -34.36
C SER A 9 -14.57 -26.28 -33.41
N GLY A 10 -14.07 -26.53 -32.19
CA GLY A 10 -14.91 -26.94 -31.07
C GLY A 10 -15.83 -25.78 -30.61
N PRO A 11 -16.98 -26.06 -29.97
CA PRO A 11 -17.88 -25.00 -29.52
C PRO A 11 -17.19 -24.10 -28.51
N MET A 12 -17.13 -22.79 -28.82
CA MET A 12 -16.62 -21.77 -27.89
C MET A 12 -17.52 -21.71 -26.65
N VAL A 13 -16.95 -22.06 -25.51
CA VAL A 13 -17.60 -21.87 -24.21
C VAL A 13 -17.71 -20.38 -23.92
N ASN A 14 -18.90 -19.92 -23.58
CA ASN A 14 -19.13 -18.51 -23.25
C ASN A 14 -18.33 -18.15 -21.97
N PRO A 15 -17.35 -17.26 -22.03
CA PRO A 15 -16.49 -16.92 -20.88
C PRO A 15 -17.27 -16.38 -19.68
N LEU A 16 -18.44 -15.78 -19.89
CA LEU A 16 -19.27 -15.24 -18.81
C LEU A 16 -19.87 -16.33 -17.91
N GLN A 17 -20.12 -17.53 -18.43
CA GLN A 17 -20.59 -18.65 -17.60
C GLN A 17 -19.51 -19.19 -16.65
N CYS A 18 -18.24 -19.05 -17.01
CA CYS A 18 -17.11 -19.44 -16.15
C CYS A 18 -16.89 -18.45 -15.00
N VAL A 19 -17.16 -17.15 -15.24
CA VAL A 19 -16.97 -16.10 -14.23
C VAL A 19 -17.98 -16.24 -13.10
N ASP A 20 -19.25 -16.47 -13.41
CA ASP A 20 -20.32 -16.67 -12.41
C ASP A 20 -20.07 -17.95 -11.55
N GLY A 21 -19.53 -19.00 -12.14
CA GLY A 21 -19.20 -20.23 -11.44
C GLY A 21 -18.04 -20.07 -10.45
N TYR A 22 -17.08 -19.20 -10.75
CA TYR A 22 -15.93 -18.92 -9.87
C TYR A 22 -16.34 -18.20 -8.59
N TRP A 23 -17.17 -17.17 -8.72
CA TRP A 23 -17.67 -16.40 -7.58
C TRP A 23 -18.63 -17.19 -6.69
N GLN A 24 -19.40 -18.13 -7.26
CA GLN A 24 -20.27 -19.03 -6.48
C GLN A 24 -19.47 -20.07 -5.69
N ARG A 25 -18.35 -20.59 -6.20
CA ARG A 25 -17.46 -21.51 -5.46
C ARG A 25 -16.75 -20.81 -4.30
N ALA A 26 -16.26 -19.60 -4.49
CA ALA A 26 -15.62 -18.83 -3.43
C ALA A 26 -16.54 -18.53 -2.24
N ARG A 27 -17.88 -18.51 -2.46
CA ARG A 27 -18.88 -18.34 -1.39
C ARG A 27 -19.31 -19.65 -0.71
N SER A 28 -19.25 -20.80 -1.41
CA SER A 28 -19.64 -22.10 -0.83
C SER A 28 -18.59 -22.66 0.12
N ASP A 29 -17.32 -22.30 -0.05
CA ASP A 29 -16.23 -22.81 0.80
C ASP A 29 -16.10 -22.07 2.14
N SER A 30 -16.81 -20.93 2.32
CA SER A 30 -16.83 -20.18 3.58
C SER A 30 -17.92 -20.61 4.59
N SER A 31 -18.79 -21.56 4.26
CA SER A 31 -19.95 -21.94 5.10
C SER A 31 -20.03 -23.40 5.55
N GLY A 32 -18.96 -24.18 5.43
CA GLY A 32 -18.99 -25.61 5.73
C GLY A 32 -17.87 -26.13 6.61
N ALA A 33 -17.87 -25.82 7.89
CA ALA A 33 -17.06 -26.52 8.87
C ALA A 33 -17.94 -27.39 9.78
N SER A 34 -18.09 -28.67 9.47
CA SER A 34 -18.44 -29.69 10.46
C SER A 34 -17.83 -31.05 10.10
N ASN A 35 -16.93 -31.47 10.99
CA ASN A 35 -16.41 -32.82 11.31
C ASN A 35 -16.77 -34.02 10.42
N SER A 36 -15.72 -34.68 9.93
CA SER A 36 -15.50 -36.13 10.20
C SER A 36 -14.11 -36.55 9.73
N GLY A 37 -13.44 -37.38 10.53
CA GLY A 37 -12.06 -37.81 10.34
C GLY A 37 -11.87 -38.85 9.23
N GLY A 38 -10.64 -38.99 8.76
CA GLY A 38 -10.18 -40.00 7.80
C GLY A 38 -8.75 -39.73 7.35
N GLU A 39 -7.88 -40.69 7.56
CA GLU A 39 -6.45 -40.69 7.44
C GLU A 39 -5.83 -40.37 6.07
N SER A 40 -4.71 -39.68 6.14
CA SER A 40 -3.43 -39.88 5.40
C SER A 40 -3.42 -39.96 3.86
N SER A 41 -2.91 -38.91 3.23
CA SER A 41 -1.80 -39.02 2.27
C SER A 41 -1.10 -37.68 2.13
N LYS A 42 0.23 -37.71 2.25
CA LYS A 42 1.13 -36.56 2.08
C LYS A 42 1.15 -36.21 0.61
N ASP A 43 0.53 -35.10 0.25
CA ASP A 43 0.79 -34.44 -1.02
C ASP A 43 1.03 -32.95 -0.78
N SER A 44 2.25 -32.53 -1.07
CA SER A 44 2.77 -31.20 -0.79
C SER A 44 2.40 -30.21 -1.89
N SER A 45 1.15 -29.76 -1.87
CA SER A 45 0.75 -28.54 -2.56
C SER A 45 -0.07 -27.67 -1.60
N ARG A 46 0.61 -27.04 -0.65
CA ARG A 46 -0.02 -26.05 0.25
C ARG A 46 -0.39 -24.81 -0.55
N CYS A 47 -1.65 -24.72 -0.89
CA CYS A 47 -2.27 -23.47 -1.30
C CYS A 47 -2.23 -22.50 -0.11
N SER A 48 -1.35 -21.50 -0.13
CA SER A 48 -1.05 -20.59 0.99
C SER A 48 -2.08 -19.45 1.15
N THR A 49 -3.15 -19.44 0.37
CA THR A 49 -4.13 -18.35 0.31
C THR A 49 -4.97 -18.14 1.59
N PRO A 50 -5.45 -19.16 2.29
CA PRO A 50 -6.30 -18.96 3.47
C PRO A 50 -5.55 -18.41 4.70
N LEU A 51 -4.28 -18.73 4.87
CA LEU A 51 -3.47 -18.29 6.01
C LEU A 51 -3.16 -16.78 5.98
N LEU A 52 -2.97 -16.21 4.79
CA LEU A 52 -2.67 -14.79 4.60
C LEU A 52 -3.86 -13.87 4.94
N GLU A 53 -5.09 -14.29 4.69
CA GLU A 53 -6.30 -13.51 4.99
C GLU A 53 -6.59 -13.50 6.50
N THR A 54 -6.37 -14.61 7.19
CA THR A 54 -6.52 -14.70 8.64
C THR A 54 -5.44 -13.87 9.35
N GLU A 55 -4.19 -13.91 8.88
CA GLU A 55 -3.08 -13.12 9.46
C GLU A 55 -3.27 -11.59 9.36
N ARG A 56 -4.10 -11.08 8.46
CA ARG A 56 -4.37 -9.64 8.32
C ARG A 56 -5.31 -9.06 9.38
N LYS A 57 -6.25 -9.84 9.85
CA LYS A 57 -7.24 -9.44 10.86
C LYS A 57 -6.67 -9.51 12.27
N ASP A 58 -5.63 -10.32 12.47
CA ASP A 58 -5.09 -10.58 13.79
C ASP A 58 -4.12 -9.50 14.26
N ARG A 59 -4.11 -9.30 15.55
CA ARG A 59 -3.17 -8.43 16.25
C ARG A 59 -1.76 -9.02 16.18
N LEU A 60 -0.75 -8.17 16.31
CA LEU A 60 0.65 -8.61 16.26
C LEU A 60 0.94 -9.69 17.32
N ARG A 61 0.46 -9.51 18.54
CA ARG A 61 0.59 -10.51 19.62
C ARG A 61 -0.06 -11.85 19.28
N ASP A 62 -1.19 -11.85 18.52
CA ASP A 62 -1.87 -13.08 18.09
C ASP A 62 -1.10 -13.77 16.97
N LYS A 63 -0.51 -13.00 16.06
CA LYS A 63 0.40 -13.50 15.02
C LYS A 63 1.63 -14.17 15.66
N MET A 64 2.25 -13.52 16.63
CA MET A 64 3.38 -14.08 17.38
C MET A 64 3.00 -15.40 18.08
N ARG A 65 1.87 -15.41 18.79
CA ARG A 65 1.38 -16.61 19.48
C ARG A 65 1.21 -17.79 18.53
N ARG A 66 0.57 -17.58 17.37
CA ARG A 66 0.40 -18.66 16.37
C ARG A 66 1.73 -19.16 15.82
N ARG A 67 2.70 -18.28 15.57
CA ARG A 67 4.03 -18.69 15.13
C ARG A 67 4.76 -19.49 16.19
N ILE A 68 4.62 -19.13 17.46
CA ILE A 68 5.17 -19.91 18.59
C ILE A 68 4.50 -21.29 18.66
N GLU A 69 3.17 -21.34 18.55
CA GLU A 69 2.39 -22.59 18.59
C GLU A 69 2.70 -23.51 17.40
N SER A 70 2.95 -22.96 16.22
CA SER A 70 3.33 -23.73 15.02
C SER A 70 4.81 -24.12 14.98
N GLY A 71 5.66 -23.50 15.81
CA GLY A 71 7.11 -23.66 15.77
C GLY A 71 7.77 -22.95 14.60
N ASP A 72 7.07 -22.03 13.92
CA ASP A 72 7.59 -21.27 12.79
C ASP A 72 8.38 -20.04 13.30
N HIS A 73 9.66 -20.00 12.98
CA HIS A 73 10.48 -18.82 13.26
C HIS A 73 10.13 -17.66 12.36
N TRP A 74 10.28 -16.45 12.87
CA TRP A 74 10.09 -15.20 12.13
C TRP A 74 11.21 -14.21 12.36
N PHE A 75 11.17 -13.10 11.64
CA PHE A 75 12.05 -11.96 11.90
C PHE A 75 11.29 -10.64 11.83
N SER A 76 11.86 -9.62 12.43
CA SER A 76 11.44 -8.21 12.34
C SER A 76 12.64 -7.32 12.07
N LEU A 77 12.38 -6.10 11.60
CA LEU A 77 13.40 -5.17 11.11
C LEU A 77 13.19 -3.78 11.68
N GLU A 78 14.25 -3.16 12.22
CA GLU A 78 14.21 -1.79 12.71
C GLU A 78 14.73 -0.79 11.66
N PHE A 79 14.04 0.36 11.56
CA PHE A 79 14.41 1.44 10.66
C PHE A 79 14.39 2.79 11.37
N PHE A 80 15.30 3.68 10.96
CA PHE A 80 15.31 5.08 11.39
C PHE A 80 14.54 5.96 10.41
N PRO A 81 13.78 6.96 10.90
CA PRO A 81 13.15 7.93 10.03
C PRO A 81 14.23 8.74 9.28
N PRO A 82 13.96 9.16 8.04
CA PRO A 82 14.89 9.92 7.22
C PRO A 82 14.94 11.39 7.67
N ARG A 83 16.01 12.09 7.27
CA ARG A 83 16.16 13.54 7.55
C ARG A 83 15.73 14.44 6.39
N THR A 84 15.52 13.87 5.22
CA THR A 84 15.17 14.59 3.99
C THR A 84 14.07 13.88 3.22
N THR A 85 13.31 14.60 2.41
CA THR A 85 12.25 14.05 1.56
C THR A 85 12.80 12.99 0.60
N SER A 86 13.96 13.21 -0.02
CA SER A 86 14.62 12.19 -0.85
C SER A 86 15.01 10.95 -0.05
N GLY A 87 15.41 11.12 1.21
CA GLY A 87 15.64 10.03 2.15
C GLY A 87 14.37 9.25 2.46
N ALA A 88 13.20 9.90 2.54
CA ALA A 88 11.92 9.24 2.73
C ALA A 88 11.57 8.33 1.54
N VAL A 89 11.71 8.83 0.32
CA VAL A 89 11.50 8.03 -0.91
C VAL A 89 12.42 6.80 -0.92
N ASN A 90 13.70 6.98 -0.61
CA ASN A 90 14.67 5.87 -0.55
C ASN A 90 14.32 4.85 0.55
N LEU A 91 13.84 5.31 1.70
CA LEU A 91 13.45 4.42 2.80
C LEU A 91 12.20 3.61 2.44
N ILE A 92 11.21 4.23 1.83
CA ILE A 92 9.98 3.54 1.39
C ILE A 92 10.30 2.49 0.32
N SER A 93 11.15 2.82 -0.66
CA SER A 93 11.65 1.85 -1.63
C SER A 93 12.39 0.67 -0.96
N ARG A 94 13.06 0.93 0.17
CA ARG A 94 13.71 -0.13 0.97
C ARG A 94 12.70 -0.96 1.74
N PHE A 95 11.63 -0.35 2.27
CA PHE A 95 10.52 -1.09 2.88
C PHE A 95 9.93 -2.12 1.91
N ASP A 96 9.77 -1.74 0.65
CA ASP A 96 9.28 -2.65 -0.38
C ASP A 96 10.24 -3.83 -0.60
N ARG A 97 11.52 -3.54 -0.85
CA ARG A 97 12.52 -4.60 -1.06
C ARG A 97 12.71 -5.50 0.15
N MET A 98 12.79 -4.93 1.35
CA MET A 98 12.99 -5.71 2.57
C MET A 98 11.70 -6.35 3.08
N GLY A 99 10.56 -5.73 2.80
CA GLY A 99 9.23 -6.28 3.09
C GLY A 99 8.91 -7.53 2.29
N SER A 100 9.43 -7.65 1.06
CA SER A 100 9.26 -8.85 0.22
C SER A 100 9.86 -10.11 0.86
N GLY A 101 10.85 -9.97 1.74
CA GLY A 101 11.42 -11.08 2.50
C GLY A 101 10.50 -11.68 3.56
N GLY A 102 9.39 -11.02 3.87
CA GLY A 102 8.34 -11.51 4.76
C GLY A 102 8.60 -11.29 6.25
N PRO A 103 9.05 -10.10 6.70
CA PRO A 103 9.12 -9.79 8.13
C PRO A 103 7.74 -9.90 8.77
N LEU A 104 7.67 -10.37 10.02
CA LEU A 104 6.42 -10.41 10.77
C LEU A 104 5.94 -8.98 11.07
N PHE A 105 6.87 -8.08 11.35
CA PHE A 105 6.65 -6.66 11.52
C PHE A 105 7.94 -5.87 11.27
N ILE A 106 7.81 -4.57 11.15
CA ILE A 106 8.94 -3.63 11.17
C ILE A 106 8.78 -2.61 12.29
N ASP A 107 9.88 -2.01 12.71
CA ASP A 107 9.89 -0.94 13.70
C ASP A 107 10.36 0.37 13.06
N VAL A 108 9.72 1.47 13.46
CA VAL A 108 10.17 2.83 13.12
C VAL A 108 10.52 3.57 14.40
N THR A 109 11.79 3.96 14.51
CA THR A 109 12.30 4.63 15.70
C THR A 109 11.74 6.04 15.85
N TRP A 110 11.63 6.51 17.11
CA TRP A 110 11.21 7.86 17.44
C TRP A 110 12.42 8.77 17.58
N HIS A 111 12.60 9.72 16.66
CA HIS A 111 13.76 10.61 16.68
C HIS A 111 13.39 12.00 17.23
N PRO A 112 13.69 12.33 18.49
CA PRO A 112 13.20 13.54 19.14
C PRO A 112 13.55 14.84 18.42
N ALA A 113 14.75 14.93 17.85
CA ALA A 113 15.23 16.13 17.15
C ALA A 113 14.53 16.42 15.80
N GLY A 114 13.71 15.48 15.30
CA GLY A 114 13.03 15.58 14.01
C GLY A 114 11.54 15.88 14.11
N ASP A 115 11.03 16.32 15.26
CA ASP A 115 9.59 16.46 15.54
C ASP A 115 8.79 15.21 15.09
N PRO A 116 9.06 14.06 15.73
CA PRO A 116 8.64 12.75 15.23
C PRO A 116 7.12 12.56 15.16
N GLY A 117 6.35 13.36 15.89
CA GLY A 117 4.89 13.35 15.89
C GLY A 117 4.24 14.31 14.90
N SER A 118 5.01 15.07 14.12
CA SER A 118 4.51 16.06 13.17
C SER A 118 3.86 15.41 11.93
N ASP A 119 3.32 16.26 11.04
CA ASP A 119 2.79 15.87 9.74
C ASP A 119 3.84 15.96 8.62
N THR A 120 5.12 16.18 8.97
CA THR A 120 6.20 16.24 7.99
C THR A 120 6.48 14.84 7.42
N GLU A 121 6.82 14.79 6.15
CA GLU A 121 7.07 13.55 5.39
C GLU A 121 8.18 12.67 5.99
N THR A 122 9.07 13.29 6.75
CA THR A 122 10.24 12.64 7.38
C THR A 122 10.00 12.26 8.83
N SER A 123 8.83 12.58 9.40
CA SER A 123 8.53 12.25 10.79
C SER A 123 8.36 10.76 11.02
N SER A 124 8.72 10.27 12.21
CA SER A 124 8.52 8.87 12.60
C SER A 124 7.06 8.42 12.43
N MET A 125 6.12 9.29 12.80
CA MET A 125 4.68 9.05 12.70
C MET A 125 4.25 8.84 11.23
N MET A 126 4.68 9.71 10.32
CA MET A 126 4.30 9.62 8.92
C MET A 126 4.99 8.47 8.20
N ILE A 127 6.25 8.18 8.51
CA ILE A 127 6.97 7.02 7.98
C ILE A 127 6.30 5.71 8.44
N ALA A 128 5.96 5.59 9.73
CA ALA A 128 5.26 4.40 10.24
C ALA A 128 3.86 4.24 9.61
N SER A 129 3.11 5.34 9.48
CA SER A 129 1.83 5.35 8.78
C SER A 129 1.96 4.90 7.33
N THR A 130 3.00 5.35 6.64
CA THR A 130 3.31 4.93 5.27
C THR A 130 3.62 3.45 5.17
N ALA A 131 4.42 2.92 6.09
CA ALA A 131 4.76 1.51 6.13
C ALA A 131 3.51 0.63 6.29
N VAL A 132 2.58 1.00 7.19
CA VAL A 132 1.31 0.28 7.37
C VAL A 132 0.40 0.44 6.16
N ASN A 133 0.11 1.69 5.78
CA ASN A 133 -1.00 2.00 4.89
C ASN A 133 -0.63 1.94 3.42
N TYR A 134 0.63 2.16 3.10
CA TYR A 134 1.14 2.11 1.72
C TYR A 134 1.90 0.81 1.43
N CYS A 135 2.88 0.43 2.28
CA CYS A 135 3.67 -0.77 2.05
C CYS A 135 3.01 -2.06 2.60
N GLY A 136 1.95 -1.94 3.41
CA GLY A 136 1.22 -3.10 3.96
C GLY A 136 2.04 -3.90 4.97
N LEU A 137 3.02 -3.27 5.60
CA LEU A 137 3.87 -3.89 6.61
C LEU A 137 3.27 -3.69 8.00
N GLU A 138 3.15 -4.75 8.78
CA GLU A 138 2.85 -4.62 10.21
C GLU A 138 3.94 -3.78 10.85
N THR A 139 3.57 -2.68 11.51
CA THR A 139 4.54 -1.70 11.97
C THR A 139 4.38 -1.38 13.45
N VAL A 140 5.48 -1.38 14.17
CA VAL A 140 5.61 -0.91 15.55
C VAL A 140 6.20 0.51 15.50
N LEU A 141 5.48 1.47 16.04
CA LEU A 141 5.98 2.83 16.20
C LEU A 141 6.66 2.96 17.57
N HIS A 142 7.93 3.35 17.60
CA HIS A 142 8.55 3.74 18.86
C HIS A 142 7.93 5.05 19.35
N LEU A 143 7.70 5.17 20.64
CA LEU A 143 7.19 6.37 21.30
C LEU A 143 7.97 6.60 22.59
N THR A 144 8.67 7.72 22.68
CA THR A 144 9.39 8.11 23.89
C THR A 144 8.55 9.06 24.74
N CYS A 145 8.71 9.00 26.06
CA CYS A 145 7.96 9.87 26.97
C CYS A 145 8.78 10.98 27.61
N CYS A 146 10.11 10.98 27.49
CA CYS A 146 10.95 12.06 28.02
C CYS A 146 10.65 13.38 27.33
N ASN A 147 10.71 14.49 28.07
CA ASN A 147 10.46 15.84 27.59
C ASN A 147 9.10 16.01 26.89
N GLN A 148 8.08 15.26 27.33
CA GLN A 148 6.73 15.34 26.80
C GLN A 148 5.68 15.30 27.93
N THR A 149 4.67 16.17 27.81
CA THR A 149 3.51 16.14 28.71
C THR A 149 2.59 14.97 28.38
N LYS A 150 1.79 14.51 29.37
CA LYS A 150 0.77 13.47 29.17
C LYS A 150 -0.20 13.84 28.04
N GLN A 151 -0.58 15.12 27.95
CA GLN A 151 -1.47 15.61 26.91
C GLN A 151 -0.88 15.45 25.50
N LYS A 152 0.41 15.77 25.33
CA LYS A 152 1.13 15.62 24.06
C LYS A 152 1.24 14.14 23.66
N ILE A 153 1.59 13.27 24.61
CA ILE A 153 1.61 11.81 24.41
C ILE A 153 0.22 11.29 24.00
N THR A 154 -0.84 11.68 24.70
CA THR A 154 -2.21 11.28 24.34
C THR A 154 -2.60 11.78 22.95
N ALA A 155 -2.19 12.99 22.56
CA ALA A 155 -2.40 13.51 21.21
C ALA A 155 -1.68 12.67 20.14
N HIS A 156 -0.42 12.27 20.39
CA HIS A 156 0.33 11.38 19.50
C HIS A 156 -0.33 10.00 19.37
N LEU A 157 -0.78 9.40 20.46
CA LEU A 157 -1.46 8.10 20.45
C LEU A 157 -2.81 8.19 19.71
N ASN A 158 -3.59 9.25 19.91
CA ASN A 158 -4.81 9.49 19.15
C ASN A 158 -4.52 9.66 17.64
N LYS A 159 -3.42 10.34 17.30
CA LYS A 159 -2.99 10.48 15.91
C LYS A 159 -2.57 9.13 15.34
N ALA A 160 -1.76 8.34 16.05
CA ALA A 160 -1.36 6.99 15.66
C ALA A 160 -2.59 6.10 15.40
N LYS A 161 -3.58 6.16 16.31
CA LYS A 161 -4.85 5.43 16.15
C LYS A 161 -5.60 5.83 14.87
N ARG A 162 -5.73 7.14 14.60
CA ARG A 162 -6.35 7.64 13.35
C ARG A 162 -5.61 7.23 12.09
N LEU A 163 -4.29 7.07 12.16
CA LEU A 163 -3.44 6.63 11.06
C LEU A 163 -3.37 5.11 10.91
N GLY A 164 -4.12 4.34 11.71
CA GLY A 164 -4.17 2.88 11.62
C GLY A 164 -3.01 2.14 12.29
N LEU A 165 -2.15 2.84 13.04
CA LEU A 165 -1.07 2.22 13.81
C LEU A 165 -1.66 1.50 15.03
N LYS A 166 -1.30 0.24 15.21
CA LYS A 166 -1.82 -0.64 16.27
C LYS A 166 -0.76 -1.09 17.27
N ASN A 167 0.51 -0.85 16.99
CA ASN A 167 1.60 -1.37 17.80
C ASN A 167 2.53 -0.23 18.22
N ILE A 168 2.87 -0.18 19.50
CA ILE A 168 3.71 0.87 20.10
C ILE A 168 4.87 0.22 20.86
N MET A 169 6.09 0.66 20.61
CA MET A 169 7.20 0.40 21.52
C MET A 169 7.32 1.55 22.49
N ALA A 170 6.97 1.28 23.75
CA ALA A 170 6.96 2.28 24.81
C ALA A 170 8.36 2.43 25.42
N LEU A 171 8.93 3.61 25.28
CA LEU A 171 10.30 3.94 25.71
C LEU A 171 10.30 5.16 26.62
N ARG A 172 11.29 5.25 27.51
CA ARG A 172 11.59 6.50 28.19
C ARG A 172 12.15 7.51 27.18
N GLY A 173 13.11 7.10 26.37
CA GLY A 173 13.94 7.92 25.49
C GLY A 173 15.17 8.47 26.22
N ASP A 174 16.11 8.99 25.43
CA ASP A 174 17.31 9.64 25.94
C ASP A 174 17.06 11.14 26.06
N PRO A 175 17.53 11.79 27.11
CA PRO A 175 17.44 13.24 27.24
C PRO A 175 18.26 13.93 26.13
N LEU A 176 17.76 15.04 25.61
CA LEU A 176 18.44 15.80 24.55
C LEU A 176 19.69 16.53 25.07
N ASP A 177 19.70 16.86 26.37
CA ASP A 177 20.80 17.54 27.07
C ASP A 177 21.24 16.67 28.28
N ASP A 178 22.43 16.91 28.82
CA ASP A 178 22.96 16.21 30.00
C ASP A 178 22.11 16.43 31.26
N TRP A 179 21.11 17.29 31.19
CA TRP A 179 20.16 17.59 32.25
C TRP A 179 18.77 17.17 31.83
N TRP A 180 18.18 16.22 32.55
CA TRP A 180 16.79 15.84 32.37
C TRP A 180 15.99 16.32 33.58
N GLU A 181 15.08 17.26 33.36
CA GLU A 181 14.02 17.58 34.30
C GLU A 181 12.70 17.08 33.73
N GLN A 182 11.92 16.43 34.60
CA GLN A 182 10.57 16.03 34.23
C GLN A 182 9.74 17.26 33.88
N GLU A 183 9.16 17.30 32.70
CA GLU A 183 8.13 18.30 32.43
C GLU A 183 6.96 18.14 33.40
N GLU A 184 6.43 19.23 33.91
CA GLU A 184 5.31 19.23 34.83
C GLU A 184 4.11 18.48 34.22
N GLY A 185 3.70 17.36 34.86
CA GLY A 185 2.66 16.47 34.33
C GLY A 185 3.12 15.49 33.25
N GLY A 186 4.41 15.29 33.03
CA GLY A 186 5.00 14.27 32.14
C GLY A 186 5.17 12.88 32.80
N PHE A 187 5.97 12.03 32.17
CA PHE A 187 6.32 10.68 32.65
C PHE A 187 7.82 10.59 32.92
N ASN A 188 8.19 9.83 33.95
CA ASN A 188 9.58 9.56 34.30
C ASN A 188 10.13 8.32 33.61
N TYR A 189 9.29 7.31 33.44
CA TYR A 189 9.70 5.98 32.98
C TYR A 189 8.71 5.38 31.99
N ALA A 190 9.20 4.46 31.17
CA ALA A 190 8.38 3.71 30.22
C ALA A 190 7.22 2.94 30.91
N THR A 191 7.39 2.50 32.15
CA THR A 191 6.34 1.84 32.94
C THR A 191 5.09 2.73 33.09
N GLU A 192 5.30 4.03 33.33
CA GLU A 192 4.19 4.99 33.45
C GLU A 192 3.51 5.22 32.08
N LEU A 193 4.29 5.24 31.00
CA LEU A 193 3.76 5.32 29.65
C LEU A 193 2.90 4.10 29.30
N VAL A 194 3.36 2.87 29.60
CA VAL A 194 2.59 1.64 29.40
C VAL A 194 1.27 1.70 30.15
N LYS A 195 1.28 2.08 31.44
CA LYS A 195 0.07 2.24 32.28
C LYS A 195 -0.89 3.26 31.66
N HIS A 196 -0.35 4.38 31.17
CA HIS A 196 -1.15 5.42 30.53
C HIS A 196 -1.81 4.94 29.23
N ILE A 197 -1.05 4.22 28.38
CA ILE A 197 -1.61 3.65 27.15
C ILE A 197 -2.76 2.68 27.45
N ARG A 198 -2.59 1.81 28.45
CA ARG A 198 -3.64 0.87 28.87
C ARG A 198 -4.85 1.56 29.48
N CYS A 199 -4.64 2.64 30.24
CA CYS A 199 -5.73 3.41 30.85
C CYS A 199 -6.57 4.16 29.82
N GLU A 200 -5.93 4.79 28.83
CA GLU A 200 -6.59 5.69 27.87
C GLU A 200 -7.12 4.98 26.61
N PHE A 201 -6.50 3.85 26.25
CA PHE A 201 -6.78 3.15 24.99
C PHE A 201 -7.15 1.67 25.20
N ASP A 202 -7.30 1.23 26.43
CA ASP A 202 -7.60 -0.15 26.78
C ASP A 202 -6.66 -1.15 26.08
N ASP A 203 -7.24 -2.00 25.25
CA ASP A 203 -6.55 -3.06 24.51
C ASP A 203 -6.31 -2.69 23.03
N TYR A 204 -6.48 -1.43 22.63
CA TYR A 204 -6.32 -1.04 21.23
C TYR A 204 -4.89 -1.26 20.70
N PHE A 205 -3.86 -0.90 21.48
CA PHE A 205 -2.47 -1.06 21.07
C PHE A 205 -1.86 -2.37 21.60
N ASP A 206 -1.07 -3.06 20.77
CA ASP A 206 -0.07 -4.01 21.24
C ASP A 206 1.17 -3.23 21.69
N ILE A 207 1.67 -3.52 22.88
CA ILE A 207 2.74 -2.74 23.50
C ILE A 207 4.01 -3.60 23.63
N CYS A 208 5.08 -3.12 23.00
CA CYS A 208 6.43 -3.61 23.16
C CYS A 208 7.20 -2.76 24.17
N VAL A 209 8.15 -3.37 24.87
CA VAL A 209 9.10 -2.68 25.74
C VAL A 209 10.52 -3.18 25.52
N ALA A 210 11.51 -2.33 25.81
CA ALA A 210 12.92 -2.69 25.69
C ALA A 210 13.40 -3.49 26.93
N GLY A 211 14.19 -4.54 26.66
CA GLY A 211 14.96 -5.28 27.65
C GLY A 211 16.46 -5.14 27.41
N TYR A 212 17.27 -5.24 28.44
CA TYR A 212 18.73 -5.03 28.37
C TYR A 212 19.48 -6.27 28.89
N PRO A 213 19.97 -7.16 28.00
CA PRO A 213 20.63 -8.39 28.42
C PRO A 213 21.88 -8.20 29.28
N THR A 214 22.52 -7.05 29.18
CA THR A 214 23.69 -6.67 30.00
C THR A 214 23.36 -5.65 31.09
N GLY A 215 22.07 -5.35 31.33
CA GLY A 215 21.60 -4.25 32.18
C GLY A 215 21.61 -2.90 31.49
N HIS A 216 20.70 -2.02 31.91
CA HIS A 216 20.66 -0.65 31.43
C HIS A 216 21.83 0.15 31.99
N PRO A 217 22.55 0.97 31.18
CA PRO A 217 23.75 1.71 31.66
C PRO A 217 23.49 2.67 32.82
N GLU A 218 22.25 3.08 33.02
CA GLU A 218 21.84 4.00 34.11
C GLU A 218 21.15 3.29 35.27
N ALA A 219 21.01 1.96 35.23
CA ALA A 219 20.46 1.20 36.34
C ALA A 219 21.52 1.02 37.45
N ASP A 220 21.08 0.99 38.72
CA ASP A 220 21.96 0.79 39.84
C ASP A 220 22.60 -0.61 39.83
N SER A 221 21.87 -1.61 39.32
CA SER A 221 22.35 -2.96 39.11
C SER A 221 21.55 -3.67 38.01
N TYR A 222 22.10 -4.77 37.47
CA TYR A 222 21.40 -5.66 36.56
C TYR A 222 20.10 -6.23 37.17
N ALA A 223 20.11 -6.53 38.48
CA ALA A 223 18.92 -7.03 39.16
C ALA A 223 17.80 -5.96 39.23
N ASP A 224 18.16 -4.71 39.46
CA ASP A 224 17.18 -3.60 39.49
C ASP A 224 16.60 -3.38 38.10
N ASP A 225 17.42 -3.45 37.05
CA ASP A 225 16.94 -3.34 35.67
C ASP A 225 15.95 -4.46 35.31
N LEU A 226 16.23 -5.69 35.75
CA LEU A 226 15.29 -6.80 35.58
C LEU A 226 13.96 -6.57 36.32
N MET A 227 13.99 -5.99 37.51
CA MET A 227 12.75 -5.66 38.24
C MET A 227 11.99 -4.55 37.53
N HIS A 228 12.66 -3.53 37.01
CA HIS A 228 12.02 -2.50 36.17
C HIS A 228 11.41 -3.07 34.87
N LEU A 229 12.07 -4.08 34.27
CA LEU A 229 11.49 -4.78 33.13
C LEU A 229 10.22 -5.55 33.53
N LYS A 230 10.25 -6.23 34.69
CA LYS A 230 9.07 -6.90 35.23
C LYS A 230 7.92 -5.95 35.48
N GLU A 231 8.17 -4.75 36.02
CA GLU A 231 7.17 -3.72 36.24
C GLU A 231 6.54 -3.24 34.90
N LYS A 232 7.33 -3.11 33.82
CA LYS A 232 6.82 -2.76 32.48
C LYS A 232 5.88 -3.85 31.93
N VAL A 233 6.24 -5.12 32.12
CA VAL A 233 5.40 -6.26 31.72
C VAL A 233 4.11 -6.33 32.53
N ASP A 234 4.21 -6.17 33.86
CA ASP A 234 3.05 -6.16 34.76
C ASP A 234 2.13 -4.96 34.51
N ALA A 235 2.66 -3.85 34.00
CA ALA A 235 1.89 -2.71 33.57
C ALA A 235 1.07 -2.96 32.28
N GLY A 236 1.35 -4.08 31.56
CA GLY A 236 0.57 -4.51 30.40
C GLY A 236 1.34 -4.54 29.09
N ALA A 237 2.67 -4.67 29.08
CA ALA A 237 3.41 -4.91 27.86
C ALA A 237 3.16 -6.35 27.34
N ASP A 238 3.02 -6.48 26.01
CA ASP A 238 2.69 -7.76 25.37
C ASP A 238 3.94 -8.58 24.99
N PHE A 239 5.05 -7.91 24.66
CA PHE A 239 6.31 -8.56 24.29
C PHE A 239 7.51 -7.65 24.55
N ILE A 240 8.70 -8.22 24.49
CA ILE A 240 9.98 -7.56 24.75
C ILE A 240 10.86 -7.68 23.50
N ILE A 241 11.52 -6.59 23.10
CA ILE A 241 12.68 -6.60 22.20
C ILE A 241 13.90 -6.22 23.01
N THR A 242 14.98 -7.01 22.88
CA THR A 242 16.19 -6.70 23.66
C THR A 242 17.09 -5.72 22.94
N GLN A 243 17.88 -4.97 23.70
CA GLN A 243 19.07 -4.29 23.15
C GLN A 243 19.98 -5.35 22.49
N LEU A 244 20.76 -4.92 21.51
CA LEU A 244 21.71 -5.78 20.84
C LEU A 244 22.77 -6.33 21.80
N PHE A 245 23.32 -7.47 21.45
CA PHE A 245 24.41 -8.15 22.15
C PHE A 245 25.28 -8.91 21.14
N PHE A 246 26.46 -9.37 21.56
CA PHE A 246 27.43 -10.00 20.66
C PHE A 246 27.63 -11.51 20.93
N ARG A 247 27.06 -12.05 22.01
CA ARG A 247 27.19 -13.46 22.44
C ARG A 247 25.84 -14.06 22.80
N ALA A 248 25.53 -15.24 22.29
CA ALA A 248 24.28 -15.93 22.60
C ALA A 248 24.10 -16.23 24.10
N ASP A 249 25.18 -16.55 24.80
CA ASP A 249 25.15 -16.84 26.26
C ASP A 249 24.61 -15.68 27.09
N THR A 250 24.90 -14.44 26.69
CA THR A 250 24.34 -13.23 27.30
C THR A 250 22.83 -13.23 27.26
N PHE A 251 22.26 -13.58 26.10
CA PHE A 251 20.83 -13.65 25.92
C PHE A 251 20.19 -14.82 26.69
N PHE A 252 20.82 -16.00 26.72
CA PHE A 252 20.30 -17.15 27.45
C PHE A 252 20.28 -16.90 28.97
N THR A 253 21.30 -16.24 29.48
CA THR A 253 21.31 -15.82 30.89
C THR A 253 20.16 -14.86 31.17
N PHE A 254 19.99 -13.85 30.34
CA PHE A 254 18.91 -12.88 30.48
C PHE A 254 17.51 -13.53 30.40
N ILE A 255 17.25 -14.42 29.43
CA ILE A 255 15.95 -15.11 29.33
C ILE A 255 15.65 -15.95 30.57
N LYS A 256 16.65 -16.68 31.05
CA LYS A 256 16.54 -17.50 32.26
C LYS A 256 16.18 -16.64 33.47
N ASP A 257 16.85 -15.51 33.66
CA ASP A 257 16.59 -14.59 34.77
C ASP A 257 15.21 -13.93 34.64
N CYS A 258 14.80 -13.53 33.43
CA CYS A 258 13.45 -13.04 33.15
C CYS A 258 12.37 -14.07 33.52
N ARG A 259 12.56 -15.34 33.15
CA ARG A 259 11.61 -16.42 33.49
C ARG A 259 11.59 -16.69 35.01
N ALA A 260 12.74 -16.60 35.68
CA ALA A 260 12.82 -16.79 37.13
C ALA A 260 12.02 -15.75 37.93
N ILE A 261 11.91 -14.51 37.43
CA ILE A 261 11.10 -13.45 38.04
C ILE A 261 9.67 -13.40 37.54
N GLY A 262 9.23 -14.38 36.70
CA GLY A 262 7.86 -14.52 36.25
C GLY A 262 7.48 -13.68 35.02
N ILE A 263 8.42 -13.30 34.18
CA ILE A 263 8.15 -12.74 32.85
C ILE A 263 7.87 -13.89 31.89
N THR A 264 6.64 -13.96 31.32
CA THR A 264 6.19 -15.06 30.45
C THR A 264 5.97 -14.66 29.01
N CYS A 265 5.87 -13.36 28.71
CA CYS A 265 5.67 -12.86 27.37
C CYS A 265 6.84 -13.20 26.41
N PRO A 266 6.65 -13.14 25.09
CA PRO A 266 7.72 -13.34 24.12
C PRO A 266 8.86 -12.33 24.29
N ILE A 267 10.11 -12.81 24.18
CA ILE A 267 11.33 -12.00 24.24
C ILE A 267 12.08 -12.22 22.93
N LEU A 268 12.25 -11.15 22.15
CA LEU A 268 12.93 -11.18 20.85
C LEU A 268 14.38 -10.69 21.02
N PRO A 269 15.39 -11.46 20.62
CA PRO A 269 16.77 -11.03 20.65
C PRO A 269 17.03 -9.95 19.60
N GLY A 270 17.63 -8.85 20.02
CA GLY A 270 18.09 -7.77 19.13
C GLY A 270 19.43 -8.12 18.50
N ILE A 271 19.46 -8.27 17.19
CA ILE A 271 20.63 -8.69 16.40
C ILE A 271 21.14 -7.52 15.58
N PHE A 272 22.42 -7.25 15.66
CA PHE A 272 23.09 -6.25 14.85
C PHE A 272 24.17 -6.90 13.95
N PRO A 273 23.94 -7.09 12.67
CA PRO A 273 24.98 -7.49 11.73
C PRO A 273 26.03 -6.38 11.58
N ILE A 274 27.28 -6.64 11.94
CA ILE A 274 28.36 -5.65 11.82
C ILE A 274 28.62 -5.39 10.33
N GLN A 275 28.53 -4.11 9.91
CA GLN A 275 28.58 -3.75 8.48
C GLN A 275 29.75 -2.83 8.11
N GLY A 276 30.48 -2.31 9.08
CA GLY A 276 31.60 -1.44 8.89
C GLY A 276 32.16 -0.92 10.21
N TYR A 277 33.43 -0.55 10.23
CA TYR A 277 34.14 -0.15 11.44
C TYR A 277 33.54 1.11 12.11
N GLN A 278 33.26 2.15 11.31
CA GLN A 278 32.72 3.41 11.86
C GLN A 278 31.30 3.24 12.39
N SER A 279 30.45 2.45 11.73
CA SER A 279 29.10 2.17 12.21
C SER A 279 29.09 1.38 13.51
N LEU A 280 30.01 0.42 13.69
CA LEU A 280 30.19 -0.29 14.94
C LEU A 280 30.63 0.66 16.06
N ARG A 281 31.66 1.51 15.81
CA ARG A 281 32.12 2.49 16.81
C ARG A 281 31.04 3.46 17.25
N GLN A 282 30.25 3.97 16.29
CA GLN A 282 29.14 4.88 16.58
C GLN A 282 28.05 4.18 17.42
N LEU A 283 27.72 2.94 17.06
CA LEU A 283 26.73 2.15 17.79
C LEU A 283 27.18 1.89 19.23
N VAL A 284 28.42 1.44 19.43
CA VAL A 284 29.02 1.21 20.75
C VAL A 284 29.02 2.49 21.60
N LYS A 285 29.34 3.65 20.99
CA LYS A 285 29.26 4.94 21.68
C LYS A 285 27.84 5.28 22.14
N LEU A 286 26.84 5.00 21.33
CA LEU A 286 25.44 5.27 21.64
C LEU A 286 24.84 4.28 22.64
N SER A 287 25.12 2.98 22.46
CA SER A 287 24.58 1.91 23.32
C SER A 287 25.35 1.70 24.62
N LYS A 288 26.56 2.26 24.73
CA LYS A 288 27.52 2.03 25.83
C LYS A 288 27.86 0.54 26.03
N LEU A 289 27.67 -0.29 25.01
CA LEU A 289 27.98 -1.72 25.04
C LEU A 289 29.47 -1.96 24.82
N GLU A 290 30.01 -2.99 25.47
CA GLU A 290 31.37 -3.45 25.21
C GLU A 290 31.37 -4.47 24.05
N VAL A 291 32.26 -4.25 23.07
CA VAL A 291 32.53 -5.23 22.03
C VAL A 291 33.47 -6.28 22.58
N PRO A 292 33.15 -7.59 22.47
CA PRO A 292 34.07 -8.66 22.88
C PRO A 292 35.44 -8.55 22.20
N GLU A 293 36.49 -8.91 22.91
CA GLU A 293 37.87 -8.79 22.43
C GLU A 293 38.09 -9.60 21.15
N GLU A 294 37.47 -10.78 21.07
CA GLU A 294 37.54 -11.68 19.91
C GLU A 294 37.03 -10.99 18.61
N ILE A 295 36.04 -10.13 18.75
CA ILE A 295 35.53 -9.33 17.61
C ILE A 295 36.49 -8.21 17.26
N LYS A 296 37.06 -7.52 18.27
CA LYS A 296 38.01 -6.42 18.04
C LYS A 296 39.30 -6.93 17.37
N GLU A 297 39.83 -8.07 17.82
CA GLU A 297 41.02 -8.71 17.25
C GLU A 297 40.87 -9.01 15.75
N VAL A 298 39.67 -9.39 15.31
CA VAL A 298 39.41 -9.64 13.90
C VAL A 298 39.16 -8.37 13.11
N ILE A 299 38.44 -7.41 13.68
CA ILE A 299 38.02 -6.20 12.92
C ILE A 299 39.15 -5.17 12.81
N GLU A 300 39.97 -4.99 13.87
CA GLU A 300 40.98 -3.94 13.89
C GLU A 300 42.03 -4.06 12.75
N PRO A 301 42.53 -5.25 12.40
CA PRO A 301 43.44 -5.42 11.26
C PRO A 301 42.81 -5.10 9.89
N ILE A 302 41.47 -5.18 9.77
CA ILE A 302 40.73 -4.98 8.50
C ILE A 302 39.85 -3.74 8.51
N LYS A 303 40.08 -2.83 9.44
CA LYS A 303 39.21 -1.64 9.68
C LYS A 303 39.00 -0.73 8.46
N ASP A 304 39.92 -0.71 7.53
CA ASP A 304 39.87 0.07 6.30
C ASP A 304 39.22 -0.69 5.11
N ASN A 305 38.72 -1.92 5.36
CA ASN A 305 38.06 -2.76 4.38
C ASN A 305 36.64 -3.11 4.80
N ASP A 306 35.67 -2.21 4.51
CA ASP A 306 34.27 -2.39 4.86
C ASP A 306 33.66 -3.70 4.30
N ALA A 307 34.11 -4.17 3.15
CA ALA A 307 33.64 -5.44 2.57
C ALA A 307 34.05 -6.64 3.42
N ALA A 308 35.31 -6.68 3.88
CA ALA A 308 35.80 -7.73 4.77
C ALA A 308 35.10 -7.69 6.13
N ILE A 309 34.91 -6.51 6.71
CA ILE A 309 34.17 -6.33 7.96
C ILE A 309 32.73 -6.80 7.82
N ARG A 310 32.05 -6.43 6.75
CA ARG A 310 30.66 -6.86 6.49
C ARG A 310 30.57 -8.37 6.35
N ASN A 311 31.45 -9.01 5.63
CA ASN A 311 31.49 -10.47 5.50
C ASN A 311 31.71 -11.15 6.85
N PHE A 312 32.65 -10.66 7.66
CA PHE A 312 32.84 -11.13 9.03
C PHE A 312 31.56 -10.96 9.86
N GLY A 313 30.93 -9.77 9.84
CA GLY A 313 29.71 -9.47 10.57
C GLY A 313 28.52 -10.35 10.17
N ILE A 314 28.38 -10.69 8.89
CA ILE A 314 27.38 -11.63 8.41
C ILE A 314 27.64 -13.02 9.03
N HIS A 315 28.86 -13.55 8.96
CA HIS A 315 29.19 -14.86 9.51
C HIS A 315 28.98 -14.93 11.02
N GLN A 316 29.40 -13.91 11.75
CA GLN A 316 29.23 -13.80 13.20
C GLN A 316 27.73 -13.78 13.57
N ALA A 317 26.93 -12.94 12.88
CA ALA A 317 25.49 -12.84 13.11
C ALA A 317 24.77 -14.15 12.79
N VAL A 318 25.08 -14.80 11.65
CA VAL A 318 24.50 -16.10 11.27
C VAL A 318 24.83 -17.17 12.30
N GLY A 319 26.10 -17.26 12.73
CA GLY A 319 26.50 -18.22 13.75
C GLY A 319 25.73 -18.04 15.07
N MET A 320 25.65 -16.81 15.55
CA MET A 320 24.91 -16.48 16.77
C MET A 320 23.41 -16.77 16.62
N CYS A 321 22.79 -16.36 15.52
CA CYS A 321 21.36 -16.57 15.27
C CYS A 321 21.00 -18.06 15.18
N ARG A 322 21.84 -18.91 14.58
CA ARG A 322 21.62 -20.36 14.55
C ARG A 322 21.53 -20.92 15.96
N VAL A 323 22.52 -20.61 16.81
CA VAL A 323 22.53 -21.04 18.22
C VAL A 323 21.27 -20.58 18.97
N LEU A 324 20.83 -19.34 18.73
CA LEU A 324 19.61 -18.79 19.33
C LEU A 324 18.36 -19.55 18.86
N LEU A 325 18.18 -19.75 17.57
CA LEU A 325 17.00 -20.41 17.01
C LEU A 325 16.94 -21.90 17.34
N GLU A 326 18.08 -22.60 17.33
CA GLU A 326 18.18 -24.03 17.66
C GLU A 326 17.92 -24.31 19.16
N SER A 327 17.99 -23.30 20.02
CA SER A 327 17.73 -23.47 21.47
C SER A 327 16.26 -23.79 21.79
N GLY A 328 15.33 -23.47 20.90
CA GLY A 328 13.89 -23.57 21.16
C GLY A 328 13.31 -22.48 22.10
N GLU A 329 14.17 -21.62 22.67
CA GLU A 329 13.76 -20.53 23.56
C GLU A 329 13.42 -19.22 22.81
N VAL A 330 13.85 -19.13 21.54
CA VAL A 330 13.77 -17.93 20.72
C VAL A 330 12.75 -18.13 19.61
N PRO A 331 11.59 -17.43 19.66
CA PRO A 331 10.54 -17.61 18.67
C PRO A 331 10.84 -16.89 17.35
N GLY A 332 11.66 -15.83 17.37
CA GLY A 332 12.01 -15.02 16.20
C GLY A 332 13.16 -14.05 16.51
N LEU A 333 13.64 -13.36 15.49
CA LEU A 333 14.78 -12.46 15.56
C LEU A 333 14.34 -11.01 15.27
N HIS A 334 14.91 -10.05 15.99
CA HIS A 334 14.78 -8.64 15.66
C HIS A 334 16.11 -8.09 15.15
N LEU A 335 16.15 -7.52 13.94
CA LEU A 335 17.39 -7.06 13.31
C LEU A 335 17.48 -5.53 13.27
N TYR A 336 18.53 -4.99 13.86
CA TYR A 336 18.90 -3.58 13.77
C TYR A 336 19.54 -3.29 12.41
N THR A 337 18.80 -2.71 11.48
CA THR A 337 19.27 -2.56 10.08
C THR A 337 20.16 -1.35 9.87
N LEU A 338 20.04 -0.31 10.70
CA LEU A 338 20.60 1.04 10.45
C LEU A 338 20.24 1.55 9.04
N ASN A 339 19.05 1.23 8.55
CA ASN A 339 18.59 1.50 7.18
C ASN A 339 19.48 0.87 6.08
N ARG A 340 20.19 -0.21 6.37
CA ARG A 340 21.02 -0.94 5.40
C ARG A 340 20.45 -2.32 5.14
N GLU A 341 20.38 -2.71 3.86
CA GLU A 341 19.71 -3.95 3.45
C GLU A 341 20.65 -5.14 3.21
N VAL A 342 21.85 -4.89 2.66
CA VAL A 342 22.70 -5.96 2.11
C VAL A 342 23.07 -7.03 3.13
N ALA A 343 23.64 -6.64 4.28
CA ALA A 343 24.04 -7.61 5.30
C ALA A 343 22.84 -8.28 5.98
N THR A 344 21.78 -7.52 6.22
CA THR A 344 20.55 -8.03 6.84
C THR A 344 19.89 -9.09 5.96
N ILE A 345 19.72 -8.82 4.67
CA ILE A 345 19.15 -9.78 3.71
C ILE A 345 20.03 -11.04 3.62
N GLU A 346 21.35 -10.87 3.56
CA GLU A 346 22.26 -12.00 3.47
C GLU A 346 22.20 -12.89 4.73
N VAL A 347 22.16 -12.31 5.94
CA VAL A 347 21.97 -13.05 7.16
C VAL A 347 20.67 -13.87 7.12
N LEU A 348 19.56 -13.23 6.75
CA LEU A 348 18.25 -13.88 6.72
C LEU A 348 18.17 -15.00 5.65
N LYS A 349 18.83 -14.82 4.49
CA LYS A 349 18.95 -15.87 3.46
C LYS A 349 19.73 -17.08 3.97
N GLN A 350 20.88 -16.87 4.62
CA GLN A 350 21.69 -17.94 5.17
C GLN A 350 21.04 -18.68 6.34
N LEU A 351 20.08 -18.04 7.01
CA LEU A 351 19.24 -18.65 8.04
C LEU A 351 17.99 -19.35 7.48
N GLY A 352 17.71 -19.22 6.18
CA GLY A 352 16.49 -19.75 5.58
C GLY A 352 15.20 -19.03 6.00
N LEU A 353 15.31 -17.83 6.58
CA LEU A 353 14.17 -17.03 7.02
C LEU A 353 13.67 -16.07 5.94
N TRP A 354 14.50 -15.77 4.95
CA TRP A 354 14.14 -14.88 3.85
C TRP A 354 13.30 -15.62 2.82
N ALA A 355 12.10 -15.11 2.51
CA ALA A 355 11.31 -15.65 1.41
C ALA A 355 11.99 -15.30 0.08
N GLU A 356 12.42 -16.32 -0.68
CA GLU A 356 13.06 -16.13 -2.00
C GLU A 356 12.03 -15.77 -3.08
N ASP A 357 10.80 -16.29 -2.94
CA ASP A 357 9.69 -15.98 -3.82
C ASP A 357 8.71 -15.02 -3.11
N PRO A 358 8.17 -14.03 -3.82
CA PRO A 358 7.09 -13.25 -3.25
C PRO A 358 5.98 -14.18 -2.79
N ARG A 359 5.49 -14.01 -1.55
CA ARG A 359 4.39 -14.82 -0.96
C ARG A 359 3.15 -14.87 -1.85
N ARG A 360 3.02 -13.92 -2.74
CA ARG A 360 2.10 -13.88 -3.87
C ARG A 360 2.91 -13.69 -5.15
N PRO A 361 3.36 -14.77 -5.81
CA PRO A 361 3.88 -14.64 -7.14
C PRO A 361 2.78 -14.07 -8.03
N LEU A 362 3.11 -13.02 -8.78
CA LEU A 362 2.18 -12.49 -9.76
C LEU A 362 1.81 -13.62 -10.73
N PRO A 363 0.53 -13.79 -11.05
CA PRO A 363 0.07 -14.84 -11.95
C PRO A 363 0.49 -14.59 -13.40
N TRP A 364 1.12 -13.46 -13.69
CA TRP A 364 1.59 -13.04 -15.02
C TRP A 364 3.04 -12.59 -14.99
N ALA A 365 3.71 -12.66 -16.14
CA ALA A 365 4.99 -12.04 -16.38
C ALA A 365 4.83 -10.53 -16.63
N VAL A 366 5.95 -9.81 -16.65
CA VAL A 366 5.96 -8.37 -16.97
C VAL A 366 5.25 -8.13 -18.30
N SER A 367 4.30 -7.20 -18.29
CA SER A 367 3.56 -6.81 -19.49
C SER A 367 4.44 -6.01 -20.45
N ALA A 368 4.17 -6.12 -21.74
CA ALA A 368 4.73 -5.22 -22.76
C ALA A 368 4.22 -3.77 -22.58
N ASN A 369 3.03 -3.59 -22.00
CA ASN A 369 2.48 -2.28 -21.68
C ASN A 369 3.04 -1.80 -20.33
N PRO A 370 3.83 -0.71 -20.28
CA PRO A 370 4.43 -0.21 -19.03
C PRO A 370 3.41 0.10 -17.93
N LYS A 371 2.18 0.50 -18.28
CA LYS A 371 1.11 0.78 -17.30
C LYS A 371 0.46 -0.48 -16.72
N ARG A 372 0.73 -1.65 -17.31
CA ARG A 372 0.23 -2.96 -16.88
C ARG A 372 1.32 -3.91 -16.40
N ILE A 373 2.53 -3.40 -16.16
CA ILE A 373 3.65 -4.21 -15.67
C ILE A 373 3.28 -4.91 -14.37
N VAL A 374 2.52 -4.21 -13.55
CA VAL A 374 2.18 -4.65 -12.20
C VAL A 374 0.67 -4.44 -12.00
N GLU A 375 -0.12 -5.51 -12.15
CA GLU A 375 -1.56 -5.46 -11.97
C GLU A 375 -2.04 -6.56 -11.04
N ASP A 376 -3.00 -6.22 -10.19
CA ASP A 376 -3.78 -7.11 -9.36
C ASP A 376 -5.27 -6.74 -9.51
N VAL A 377 -6.18 -7.47 -8.88
CA VAL A 377 -7.59 -7.12 -8.97
C VAL A 377 -7.84 -5.80 -8.24
N ARG A 378 -8.28 -4.81 -8.98
CA ARG A 378 -8.58 -3.47 -8.46
C ARG A 378 -9.72 -2.83 -9.24
N PRO A 379 -10.44 -1.85 -8.65
CA PRO A 379 -11.40 -1.04 -9.39
C PRO A 379 -10.72 -0.23 -10.50
N ILE A 380 -11.30 -0.28 -11.71
CA ILE A 380 -10.71 0.33 -12.90
C ILE A 380 -10.56 1.87 -12.79
N PHE A 381 -11.46 2.52 -12.08
CA PHE A 381 -11.45 3.98 -11.92
C PHE A 381 -10.24 4.49 -11.11
N TRP A 382 -9.58 3.63 -10.28
CA TRP A 382 -8.29 3.95 -9.66
C TRP A 382 -7.07 3.50 -10.48
N ALA A 383 -7.25 3.06 -11.73
CA ALA A 383 -6.15 2.52 -12.53
C ALA A 383 -4.98 3.49 -12.70
N THR A 384 -5.28 4.78 -12.83
CA THR A 384 -4.29 5.86 -12.98
C THR A 384 -3.86 6.48 -11.63
N ARG A 385 -4.50 6.09 -10.53
CA ARG A 385 -4.24 6.60 -9.18
C ARG A 385 -4.11 5.46 -8.14
N PRO A 386 -3.17 4.54 -8.30
CA PRO A 386 -3.05 3.38 -7.41
C PRO A 386 -2.77 3.78 -5.95
N LYS A 387 -2.09 4.90 -5.72
CA LYS A 387 -1.81 5.41 -4.37
C LYS A 387 -3.08 5.85 -3.64
N SER A 388 -3.98 6.51 -4.36
CA SER A 388 -5.30 6.90 -3.84
C SER A 388 -6.13 5.66 -3.50
N TYR A 389 -6.12 4.65 -4.36
CA TYR A 389 -6.77 3.37 -4.10
C TYR A 389 -6.27 2.76 -2.77
N ILE A 390 -4.96 2.67 -2.59
CA ILE A 390 -4.35 2.10 -1.39
C ILE A 390 -4.75 2.90 -0.15
N TYR A 391 -4.64 4.23 -0.22
CA TYR A 391 -5.00 5.11 0.89
C TYR A 391 -6.47 5.00 1.28
N ARG A 392 -7.38 5.00 0.30
CA ARG A 392 -8.83 4.95 0.52
C ARG A 392 -9.32 3.58 0.99
N THR A 393 -8.59 2.51 0.66
CA THR A 393 -9.01 1.13 0.95
C THR A 393 -8.23 0.49 2.10
N GLN A 394 -7.42 1.26 2.82
CA GLN A 394 -6.58 0.72 3.90
C GLN A 394 -7.38 0.03 5.03
N ASP A 395 -8.60 0.49 5.28
CA ASP A 395 -9.50 -0.03 6.31
C ASP A 395 -10.42 -1.15 5.81
N TRP A 396 -10.34 -1.51 4.53
CA TRP A 396 -11.18 -2.55 3.97
C TRP A 396 -10.61 -3.93 4.29
N ASP A 397 -11.47 -4.83 4.76
CA ASP A 397 -11.07 -6.17 5.18
C ASP A 397 -11.08 -7.19 4.04
N GLU A 398 -12.01 -7.06 3.08
CA GLU A 398 -12.23 -8.01 1.98
C GLU A 398 -12.45 -7.30 0.65
N PHE A 399 -12.00 -7.93 -0.44
CA PHE A 399 -12.33 -7.48 -1.79
C PHE A 399 -13.84 -7.75 -2.10
N PRO A 400 -14.54 -6.82 -2.77
CA PRO A 400 -14.08 -5.53 -3.30
C PRO A 400 -13.94 -4.42 -2.25
N ASN A 401 -14.43 -4.63 -1.04
CA ASN A 401 -14.45 -3.65 0.05
C ASN A 401 -13.21 -3.74 0.95
N GLY A 402 -12.23 -4.57 0.59
CA GLY A 402 -11.00 -4.78 1.33
C GLY A 402 -9.78 -4.40 0.51
N ARG A 403 -8.69 -4.21 1.22
CA ARG A 403 -7.40 -3.96 0.62
C ARG A 403 -6.82 -5.23 0.02
N TRP A 404 -6.44 -5.18 -1.25
CA TRP A 404 -5.88 -6.32 -1.96
C TRP A 404 -4.35 -6.34 -1.90
N GLY A 405 -3.78 -7.43 -1.41
CA GLY A 405 -2.33 -7.65 -1.44
C GLY A 405 -1.57 -7.01 -0.27
N ASN A 406 -0.26 -7.14 -0.30
CA ASN A 406 0.73 -6.51 0.59
C ASN A 406 1.57 -5.50 -0.20
N SER A 407 2.68 -5.02 0.35
CA SER A 407 3.57 -4.07 -0.33
C SER A 407 4.15 -4.56 -1.65
N SER A 408 4.22 -5.87 -1.87
CA SER A 408 4.62 -6.47 -3.15
C SER A 408 3.46 -6.63 -4.13
N SER A 409 2.23 -6.28 -3.72
CA SER A 409 1.07 -6.32 -4.59
C SER A 409 1.12 -5.20 -5.62
N PRO A 410 0.75 -5.51 -6.88
CA PRO A 410 0.61 -4.51 -7.93
C PRO A 410 -0.33 -3.35 -7.58
N ALA A 411 -1.30 -3.58 -6.70
CA ALA A 411 -2.22 -2.54 -6.24
C ALA A 411 -1.53 -1.39 -5.49
N PHE A 412 -0.30 -1.60 -4.99
CA PHE A 412 0.48 -0.56 -4.31
C PHE A 412 1.20 0.39 -5.26
N GLY A 413 1.28 0.09 -6.55
CA GLY A 413 1.98 0.89 -7.54
C GLY A 413 3.50 0.93 -7.33
N GLU A 414 4.18 1.77 -8.10
CA GLU A 414 5.62 1.94 -7.99
C GLU A 414 6.00 2.87 -6.85
N LEU A 415 6.87 2.40 -5.94
CA LEU A 415 7.34 3.20 -4.81
C LEU A 415 8.27 4.34 -5.22
N ASN A 416 8.87 4.28 -6.40
CA ASN A 416 9.69 5.37 -6.94
C ASN A 416 8.90 6.66 -7.13
N ASP A 417 7.59 6.52 -7.38
CA ASP A 417 6.66 7.62 -7.58
C ASP A 417 5.87 7.98 -6.32
N TYR A 418 6.35 7.54 -5.16
CA TYR A 418 5.64 7.78 -3.91
C TYR A 418 5.62 9.26 -3.54
N TYR A 419 4.42 9.77 -3.37
CA TYR A 419 4.13 11.07 -2.76
C TYR A 419 3.27 10.84 -1.53
N LEU A 420 3.74 11.31 -0.38
CA LEU A 420 3.02 11.17 0.89
C LEU A 420 1.63 11.80 0.87
N PHE A 421 1.44 12.80 0.02
CA PHE A 421 0.15 13.44 -0.19
C PHE A 421 -0.39 13.07 -1.58
N TYR A 422 -1.26 12.08 -1.61
CA TYR A 422 -1.85 11.52 -2.83
C TYR A 422 -2.61 12.53 -3.69
N LEU A 423 -3.08 13.66 -3.12
CA LEU A 423 -3.75 14.73 -3.84
C LEU A 423 -2.80 15.78 -4.42
N LYS A 424 -1.49 15.72 -4.11
CA LYS A 424 -0.54 16.68 -4.68
C LYS A 424 -0.18 16.33 -6.12
N SER A 425 -0.22 17.34 -6.98
CA SER A 425 0.34 17.23 -8.34
C SER A 425 1.86 17.18 -8.32
N LYS A 426 2.44 16.47 -9.27
CA LYS A 426 3.89 16.45 -9.55
C LYS A 426 4.40 17.78 -10.12
N SER A 427 3.51 18.56 -10.74
CA SER A 427 3.84 19.80 -11.43
C SER A 427 3.73 21.00 -10.50
N SER A 428 4.54 22.05 -10.79
CA SER A 428 4.44 23.32 -10.08
C SER A 428 3.12 24.04 -10.40
N LYS A 429 2.69 24.97 -9.52
CA LYS A 429 1.50 25.79 -9.76
C LYS A 429 1.60 26.55 -11.11
N ASP A 430 2.74 27.09 -11.43
CA ASP A 430 2.97 27.84 -12.66
C ASP A 430 2.86 26.94 -13.90
N ASP A 431 3.35 25.70 -13.83
CA ASP A 431 3.26 24.75 -14.93
C ASP A 431 1.85 24.26 -15.12
N LEU A 432 1.11 24.04 -14.03
CA LEU A 432 -0.33 23.69 -14.10
C LEU A 432 -1.14 24.83 -14.72
N LEU A 433 -0.91 26.08 -14.33
CA LEU A 433 -1.59 27.24 -14.92
C LEU A 433 -1.27 27.41 -16.41
N LYS A 434 -0.05 27.09 -16.85
CA LYS A 434 0.29 27.05 -18.30
C LYS A 434 -0.47 25.97 -19.05
N MET A 435 -0.65 24.78 -18.44
CA MET A 435 -1.35 23.65 -19.06
C MET A 435 -2.87 23.81 -19.01
N TRP A 436 -3.42 24.23 -17.87
CA TRP A 436 -4.87 24.24 -17.63
C TRP A 436 -5.52 25.61 -17.80
N GLY A 437 -4.73 26.62 -18.18
CA GLY A 437 -5.18 28.00 -18.43
C GLY A 437 -4.94 28.92 -17.24
N GLN A 438 -4.38 30.10 -17.52
CA GLN A 438 -4.21 31.16 -16.51
C GLN A 438 -5.56 31.78 -16.13
N GLU A 439 -6.45 31.87 -17.09
CA GLU A 439 -7.82 32.36 -16.94
C GLU A 439 -8.76 31.41 -17.67
N LEU A 440 -9.87 31.06 -17.02
CA LEU A 440 -10.98 30.31 -17.61
C LEU A 440 -12.14 31.30 -17.80
N MET A 441 -12.70 31.34 -19.00
CA MET A 441 -13.76 32.30 -19.36
C MET A 441 -15.14 31.64 -19.34
N SER A 442 -15.20 30.32 -19.53
CA SER A 442 -16.44 29.53 -19.59
C SER A 442 -16.12 28.04 -19.39
N GLU A 443 -17.14 27.17 -19.36
CA GLU A 443 -17.00 25.73 -19.32
C GLU A 443 -16.24 25.19 -20.54
N GLU A 444 -16.41 25.81 -21.72
CA GLU A 444 -15.71 25.43 -22.95
C GLU A 444 -14.19 25.59 -22.82
N SER A 445 -13.72 26.53 -21.97
CA SER A 445 -12.30 26.66 -21.67
C SER A 445 -11.77 25.41 -20.96
N VAL A 446 -12.59 24.78 -20.11
CA VAL A 446 -12.26 23.50 -19.45
C VAL A 446 -12.30 22.34 -20.47
N PHE A 447 -13.31 22.33 -21.37
CA PHE A 447 -13.41 21.29 -22.41
C PHE A 447 -12.18 21.29 -23.32
N GLU A 448 -11.64 22.47 -23.59
CA GLU A 448 -10.41 22.62 -24.38
C GLU A 448 -9.19 21.99 -23.67
N VAL A 449 -9.06 22.13 -22.35
CA VAL A 449 -7.97 21.51 -21.62
C VAL A 449 -8.02 19.98 -21.73
N PHE A 450 -9.20 19.37 -21.59
CA PHE A 450 -9.39 17.93 -21.80
C PHE A 450 -9.08 17.52 -23.24
N THR A 451 -9.56 18.30 -24.20
CA THR A 451 -9.30 18.06 -25.63
C THR A 451 -7.81 18.14 -25.96
N SER A 452 -7.11 19.14 -25.44
CA SER A 452 -5.65 19.30 -25.59
C SER A 452 -4.86 18.15 -24.95
N TYR A 453 -5.29 17.66 -23.79
CA TYR A 453 -4.71 16.49 -23.17
C TYR A 453 -4.84 15.24 -24.05
N ILE A 454 -6.04 14.98 -24.58
CA ILE A 454 -6.33 13.80 -25.42
C ILE A 454 -5.59 13.88 -26.75
N THR A 455 -5.62 15.03 -27.39
CA THR A 455 -5.00 15.21 -28.70
C THR A 455 -3.50 15.38 -28.68
N ALA A 456 -2.94 15.66 -27.50
CA ALA A 456 -1.54 16.07 -27.29
C ALA A 456 -1.16 17.31 -28.10
N GLN A 457 -2.15 18.09 -28.55
CA GLN A 457 -1.93 19.39 -29.20
C GLN A 457 -1.72 20.46 -28.14
N PRO A 458 -0.92 21.48 -28.45
CA PRO A 458 -0.78 22.62 -27.55
C PRO A 458 -2.14 23.33 -27.37
N ASN A 459 -2.38 23.85 -26.18
CA ASN A 459 -3.50 24.72 -25.88
C ASN A 459 -3.30 26.10 -26.58
N HIS A 460 -4.28 27.01 -26.47
CA HIS A 460 -4.21 28.34 -27.08
C HIS A 460 -2.97 29.15 -26.69
N ALA A 461 -2.39 28.90 -25.51
CA ALA A 461 -1.15 29.53 -25.07
C ALA A 461 0.12 28.85 -25.59
N GLY A 462 0.01 27.82 -26.44
CA GLY A 462 1.14 27.08 -27.01
C GLY A 462 1.76 26.04 -26.09
N HIS A 463 1.13 25.70 -24.98
CA HIS A 463 1.63 24.72 -24.01
C HIS A 463 0.93 23.37 -24.16
N LYS A 464 1.70 22.26 -24.11
CA LYS A 464 1.14 20.90 -24.10
C LYS A 464 0.53 20.58 -22.75
N VAL A 465 -0.65 19.99 -22.77
CA VAL A 465 -1.29 19.45 -21.55
C VAL A 465 -0.83 18.01 -21.36
N MET A 466 -0.04 17.77 -20.33
CA MET A 466 0.62 16.49 -20.07
C MET A 466 -0.08 15.68 -18.97
N CYS A 467 -0.93 16.31 -18.19
CA CYS A 467 -1.67 15.70 -17.07
C CYS A 467 -3.02 16.40 -16.87
N LEU A 468 -3.91 15.70 -16.19
CA LEU A 468 -5.16 16.22 -15.64
C LEU A 468 -5.19 15.92 -14.14
N PRO A 469 -6.08 16.53 -13.34
CA PRO A 469 -6.21 16.18 -11.92
C PRO A 469 -6.35 14.68 -11.64
N TRP A 470 -6.96 13.93 -12.54
CA TRP A 470 -7.21 12.49 -12.44
C TRP A 470 -6.10 11.63 -13.07
N ASN A 471 -5.26 12.19 -13.92
CA ASN A 471 -4.24 11.49 -14.70
C ASN A 471 -2.90 12.22 -14.59
N ASP A 472 -1.95 11.66 -13.84
CA ASP A 472 -0.62 12.24 -13.63
C ASP A 472 0.33 12.10 -14.83
N ASP A 473 -0.07 11.33 -15.85
CA ASP A 473 0.74 10.97 -17.02
C ASP A 473 0.03 11.32 -18.34
N PRO A 474 0.74 11.40 -19.45
CA PRO A 474 0.14 11.50 -20.79
C PRO A 474 -0.80 10.33 -21.10
N LEU A 475 -1.67 10.51 -22.09
CA LEU A 475 -2.66 9.52 -22.51
C LEU A 475 -2.01 8.14 -22.75
N ALA A 476 -2.61 7.10 -22.15
CA ALA A 476 -2.12 5.72 -22.29
C ALA A 476 -2.16 5.25 -23.75
N PRO A 477 -1.21 4.40 -24.19
CA PRO A 477 -1.19 3.88 -25.56
C PRO A 477 -2.49 3.19 -25.97
N GLU A 478 -3.13 2.43 -25.08
CA GLU A 478 -4.40 1.77 -25.35
C GLU A 478 -5.56 2.78 -25.46
N THR A 479 -5.57 3.81 -24.62
CA THR A 479 -6.57 4.88 -24.68
C THR A 479 -6.40 5.73 -25.94
N ASN A 480 -5.15 5.87 -26.43
CA ASN A 480 -4.86 6.59 -27.67
C ASN A 480 -5.48 5.93 -28.92
N LEU A 481 -5.86 4.66 -28.84
CA LEU A 481 -6.64 3.99 -29.90
C LEU A 481 -8.04 4.62 -30.08
N LEU A 482 -8.54 5.30 -29.06
CA LEU A 482 -9.86 5.95 -29.02
C LEU A 482 -9.77 7.46 -29.22
N LYS A 483 -8.62 8.00 -29.61
CA LYS A 483 -8.30 9.42 -29.61
C LYS A 483 -9.34 10.26 -30.35
N ASP A 484 -9.73 9.86 -31.57
CA ASP A 484 -10.62 10.64 -32.44
C ASP A 484 -12.03 10.76 -31.85
N GLU A 485 -12.53 9.66 -31.28
CA GLU A 485 -13.84 9.65 -30.61
C GLU A 485 -13.80 10.44 -29.30
N LEU A 486 -12.72 10.29 -28.53
CA LEU A 486 -12.53 11.05 -27.30
C LEU A 486 -12.42 12.55 -27.55
N GLU A 487 -11.73 12.98 -28.61
CA GLU A 487 -11.67 14.38 -29.02
C GLU A 487 -13.08 14.94 -29.32
N LYS A 488 -13.86 14.20 -30.11
CA LYS A 488 -15.22 14.59 -30.49
C LYS A 488 -16.12 14.81 -29.28
N VAL A 489 -16.11 13.88 -28.32
CA VAL A 489 -17.00 13.92 -27.15
C VAL A 489 -16.56 14.96 -26.12
N ASN A 490 -15.23 15.14 -25.91
CA ASN A 490 -14.72 16.14 -24.97
C ASN A 490 -15.00 17.56 -25.41
N ARG A 491 -14.98 17.85 -26.71
CA ARG A 491 -15.41 19.16 -27.28
C ARG A 491 -16.88 19.50 -26.99
N ARG A 492 -17.71 18.49 -26.67
CA ARG A 492 -19.14 18.63 -26.39
C ARG A 492 -19.48 18.42 -24.88
N GLY A 493 -18.50 18.54 -23.99
CA GLY A 493 -18.73 18.51 -22.54
C GLY A 493 -18.87 17.11 -21.92
N ILE A 494 -18.38 16.06 -22.59
CA ILE A 494 -18.13 14.74 -22.04
C ILE A 494 -16.65 14.69 -21.62
N LEU A 495 -16.36 15.07 -20.37
CA LEU A 495 -15.01 15.27 -19.87
C LEU A 495 -14.40 13.93 -19.40
N THR A 496 -13.76 13.23 -20.31
CA THR A 496 -13.28 11.85 -20.08
C THR A 496 -12.03 11.81 -19.20
N ILE A 497 -12.09 11.02 -18.15
CA ILE A 497 -10.96 10.83 -17.20
C ILE A 497 -10.38 9.43 -17.27
N ASN A 498 -11.14 8.42 -17.71
CA ASN A 498 -10.65 7.09 -17.93
C ASN A 498 -11.42 6.40 -19.06
N SER A 499 -10.72 5.70 -19.94
CA SER A 499 -11.33 4.97 -21.05
C SER A 499 -10.42 3.88 -21.57
N GLN A 500 -11.03 2.78 -21.98
CA GLN A 500 -10.34 1.67 -22.64
C GLN A 500 -11.19 1.10 -23.78
N PRO A 501 -10.56 0.65 -24.90
CA PRO A 501 -11.27 -0.03 -25.98
C PRO A 501 -11.70 -1.43 -25.55
N ASN A 502 -12.66 -2.02 -26.26
CA ASN A 502 -12.94 -3.44 -26.16
C ASN A 502 -11.85 -4.25 -26.87
N ILE A 503 -11.47 -5.39 -26.25
CA ILE A 503 -10.46 -6.31 -26.77
C ILE A 503 -11.02 -7.72 -26.68
N ASN A 504 -10.95 -8.44 -27.78
CA ASN A 504 -11.41 -9.82 -27.85
C ASN A 504 -10.28 -10.75 -28.29
N GLY A 505 -9.57 -11.34 -27.34
CA GLY A 505 -8.57 -12.37 -27.60
C GLY A 505 -7.31 -11.87 -28.28
N LYS A 506 -6.78 -10.71 -27.89
CA LYS A 506 -5.45 -10.26 -28.35
C LYS A 506 -4.36 -11.07 -27.68
N PRO A 507 -3.25 -11.39 -28.38
CA PRO A 507 -2.13 -12.08 -27.76
C PRO A 507 -1.60 -11.31 -26.54
N SER A 508 -1.20 -12.04 -25.49
CA SER A 508 -0.62 -11.43 -24.28
C SER A 508 0.66 -10.64 -24.51
N ILE A 509 1.36 -10.91 -25.63
CA ILE A 509 2.57 -10.20 -26.05
C ILE A 509 2.29 -8.97 -26.93
N ASP A 510 1.02 -8.57 -27.14
CA ASP A 510 0.67 -7.36 -27.89
C ASP A 510 1.31 -6.14 -27.22
N PRO A 511 2.05 -5.27 -27.95
CA PRO A 511 2.81 -4.18 -27.35
C PRO A 511 1.95 -3.04 -26.78
N ILE A 512 0.67 -2.97 -27.16
CA ILE A 512 -0.26 -1.89 -26.71
C ILE A 512 -1.19 -2.39 -25.61
N VAL A 513 -1.87 -3.51 -25.85
CA VAL A 513 -2.94 -4.02 -24.97
C VAL A 513 -2.57 -5.33 -24.27
N GLY A 514 -1.45 -5.96 -24.67
CA GLY A 514 -1.01 -7.23 -24.11
C GLY A 514 -0.52 -7.10 -22.67
N TRP A 515 -0.70 -8.15 -21.90
CA TRP A 515 -0.15 -8.34 -20.56
C TRP A 515 -0.13 -9.83 -20.21
N GLY A 516 0.67 -10.18 -19.19
CA GLY A 516 0.76 -11.55 -18.70
C GLY A 516 1.78 -12.42 -19.44
N PRO A 517 1.85 -13.72 -19.09
CA PRO A 517 2.83 -14.65 -19.66
C PRO A 517 2.62 -14.88 -21.15
N PRO A 518 3.68 -15.22 -21.90
CA PRO A 518 3.59 -15.56 -23.32
C PRO A 518 2.63 -16.73 -23.59
N GLY A 519 2.00 -16.71 -24.75
CA GLY A 519 1.08 -17.78 -25.20
C GLY A 519 -0.33 -17.66 -24.65
N GLY A 520 -0.63 -16.60 -23.90
CA GLY A 520 -1.97 -16.27 -23.45
C GLY A 520 -2.69 -15.28 -24.35
N TYR A 521 -3.96 -15.04 -24.00
CA TYR A 521 -4.84 -14.10 -24.68
C TYR A 521 -5.50 -13.20 -23.65
N VAL A 522 -5.64 -11.91 -23.99
CA VAL A 522 -6.23 -10.89 -23.15
C VAL A 522 -7.54 -10.41 -23.72
N PHE A 523 -8.45 -10.07 -22.82
CA PHE A 523 -9.82 -9.63 -23.12
C PHE A 523 -10.13 -8.38 -22.32
N GLN A 524 -11.00 -7.53 -22.85
CA GLN A 524 -11.33 -6.27 -22.24
C GLN A 524 -12.71 -5.81 -22.73
N LYS A 525 -13.55 -5.34 -21.82
CA LYS A 525 -14.78 -4.63 -22.14
C LYS A 525 -14.46 -3.18 -22.44
N ALA A 526 -15.22 -2.57 -23.37
CA ALA A 526 -15.14 -1.13 -23.53
C ALA A 526 -15.62 -0.44 -22.24
N TYR A 527 -14.85 0.53 -21.80
CA TYR A 527 -15.12 1.33 -20.61
C TYR A 527 -14.96 2.81 -20.92
N LEU A 528 -15.86 3.61 -20.39
CA LEU A 528 -15.81 5.05 -20.50
C LEU A 528 -16.21 5.70 -19.18
N GLU A 529 -15.37 6.58 -18.65
CA GLU A 529 -15.59 7.33 -17.42
C GLU A 529 -15.35 8.81 -17.64
N PHE A 530 -16.32 9.63 -17.24
CA PHE A 530 -16.31 11.05 -17.56
C PHE A 530 -17.18 11.88 -16.61
N PHE A 531 -16.90 13.17 -16.57
CA PHE A 531 -17.83 14.15 -16.00
C PHE A 531 -18.68 14.78 -17.09
N THR A 532 -19.94 15.10 -16.78
CA THR A 532 -20.84 15.78 -17.72
C THR A 532 -21.98 16.51 -16.99
N SER A 533 -22.64 17.45 -17.70
CA SER A 533 -23.72 18.26 -17.16
C SER A 533 -24.99 17.45 -16.85
N SER A 534 -25.86 17.99 -16.01
CA SER A 534 -27.15 17.39 -15.67
C SER A 534 -28.08 17.26 -16.88
N GLU A 535 -27.96 18.16 -17.87
CA GLU A 535 -28.71 18.11 -19.11
C GLU A 535 -28.31 16.88 -19.93
N ASN A 536 -27.00 16.68 -20.13
CA ASN A 536 -26.47 15.51 -20.81
C ASN A 536 -26.87 14.22 -20.09
N VAL A 537 -26.83 14.17 -18.77
CA VAL A 537 -27.28 13.00 -17.98
C VAL A 537 -28.77 12.70 -18.19
N THR A 538 -29.61 13.73 -18.24
CA THR A 538 -31.05 13.55 -18.49
C THR A 538 -31.31 12.92 -19.85
N ALA A 539 -30.59 13.35 -20.88
CA ALA A 539 -30.68 12.78 -22.23
C ALA A 539 -30.08 11.35 -22.26
N LEU A 540 -28.91 11.15 -21.62
CA LEU A 540 -28.22 9.87 -21.56
C LEU A 540 -29.08 8.78 -20.93
N LEU A 541 -29.77 9.07 -19.82
CA LEU A 541 -30.65 8.11 -19.15
C LEU A 541 -31.83 7.66 -20.04
N LYS A 542 -32.33 8.52 -20.91
CA LYS A 542 -33.37 8.15 -21.89
C LYS A 542 -32.82 7.19 -22.95
N VAL A 543 -31.58 7.44 -23.38
CA VAL A 543 -30.92 6.63 -24.41
C VAL A 543 -30.50 5.27 -23.83
N LEU A 544 -29.92 5.23 -22.65
CA LEU A 544 -29.41 4.01 -22.03
C LEU A 544 -30.47 2.91 -21.90
N LYS A 545 -31.75 3.28 -21.72
CA LYS A 545 -32.86 2.31 -21.70
C LYS A 545 -32.96 1.45 -22.98
N LYS A 546 -32.48 1.97 -24.13
CA LYS A 546 -32.45 1.20 -25.37
C LYS A 546 -31.34 0.16 -25.42
N TYR A 547 -30.31 0.34 -24.58
CA TYR A 547 -29.11 -0.47 -24.56
C TYR A 547 -29.04 -1.43 -23.38
N GLU A 548 -30.05 -1.46 -22.53
CA GLU A 548 -30.16 -2.46 -21.48
C GLU A 548 -30.50 -3.85 -22.06
N PRO A 549 -29.93 -4.94 -21.56
CA PRO A 549 -28.96 -5.06 -20.47
C PRO A 549 -27.49 -5.00 -20.92
N ARG A 550 -27.19 -4.63 -22.18
CA ARG A 550 -25.84 -4.66 -22.75
C ARG A 550 -24.89 -3.67 -22.06
N VAL A 551 -25.38 -2.43 -21.80
CA VAL A 551 -24.58 -1.39 -21.16
C VAL A 551 -24.91 -1.29 -19.67
N ASN A 552 -23.90 -1.52 -18.83
CA ASN A 552 -23.99 -1.18 -17.40
C ASN A 552 -23.51 0.26 -17.19
N TYR A 553 -24.16 0.96 -16.27
CA TYR A 553 -23.82 2.33 -15.95
C TYR A 553 -23.93 2.64 -14.45
N HIS A 554 -23.10 3.59 -14.01
CA HIS A 554 -23.21 4.28 -12.73
C HIS A 554 -23.13 5.79 -13.00
N ILE A 555 -24.07 6.54 -12.48
CA ILE A 555 -24.17 7.99 -12.64
C ILE A 555 -24.36 8.58 -11.27
N VAL A 556 -23.40 9.41 -10.81
CA VAL A 556 -23.41 9.94 -9.46
C VAL A 556 -22.97 11.41 -9.44
N ASN A 557 -23.57 12.23 -8.59
CA ASN A 557 -23.15 13.61 -8.35
C ASN A 557 -22.40 13.76 -7.01
N VAL A 558 -21.89 14.96 -6.76
CA VAL A 558 -21.16 15.26 -5.51
C VAL A 558 -22.00 15.03 -4.26
N LYS A 559 -23.33 15.18 -4.34
CA LYS A 559 -24.27 14.98 -3.24
C LYS A 559 -24.55 13.50 -2.96
N GLY A 560 -24.08 12.60 -3.82
CA GLY A 560 -24.28 11.14 -3.69
C GLY A 560 -25.59 10.64 -4.29
N GLU A 561 -26.31 11.45 -5.07
CA GLU A 561 -27.40 10.96 -5.89
C GLU A 561 -26.85 9.98 -6.91
N ASN A 562 -27.27 8.73 -6.84
CA ASN A 562 -26.72 7.63 -7.64
C ASN A 562 -27.81 6.93 -8.43
N VAL A 563 -27.61 6.85 -9.74
CA VAL A 563 -28.49 6.12 -10.67
C VAL A 563 -27.67 5.04 -11.36
N THR A 564 -28.10 3.79 -11.25
CA THR A 564 -27.39 2.64 -11.81
C THR A 564 -28.36 1.55 -12.22
N ASN A 565 -27.99 0.76 -13.22
CA ASN A 565 -28.68 -0.48 -13.60
C ASN A 565 -27.89 -1.74 -13.16
N ALA A 566 -26.80 -1.58 -12.45
CA ALA A 566 -26.04 -2.70 -11.91
C ALA A 566 -26.84 -3.36 -10.78
N HIS A 567 -27.08 -4.68 -10.93
CA HIS A 567 -27.70 -5.46 -9.87
C HIS A 567 -26.74 -5.66 -8.72
N GLU A 568 -27.21 -5.27 -7.51
CA GLU A 568 -26.68 -5.62 -6.19
C GLU A 568 -25.16 -5.87 -6.13
N MET A 569 -24.39 -4.92 -5.68
CA MET A 569 -23.00 -5.04 -5.18
C MET A 569 -22.10 -6.11 -5.86
N ARG A 570 -22.37 -6.48 -7.11
CA ARG A 570 -21.57 -7.46 -7.85
C ARG A 570 -20.53 -6.73 -8.69
N PRO A 571 -19.23 -7.01 -8.48
CA PRO A 571 -18.19 -6.48 -9.35
C PRO A 571 -18.39 -6.95 -10.80
N ASN A 572 -18.21 -6.03 -11.74
CA ASN A 572 -18.21 -6.32 -13.18
C ASN A 572 -16.78 -6.37 -13.67
N ALA A 573 -16.27 -7.55 -14.07
CA ALA A 573 -14.94 -7.68 -14.64
C ALA A 573 -14.86 -6.92 -15.97
N VAL A 574 -13.86 -6.06 -16.09
CA VAL A 574 -13.64 -5.26 -17.30
C VAL A 574 -12.36 -5.61 -18.06
N THR A 575 -11.40 -6.22 -17.37
CA THR A 575 -10.18 -6.75 -17.99
C THR A 575 -9.89 -8.13 -17.43
N TRP A 576 -9.57 -9.10 -18.29
CA TRP A 576 -9.13 -10.44 -17.88
C TRP A 576 -8.22 -11.07 -18.94
N GLY A 577 -7.53 -12.13 -18.55
CA GLY A 577 -6.66 -12.89 -19.44
C GLY A 577 -6.79 -14.38 -19.21
N ILE A 578 -6.53 -15.15 -20.25
CA ILE A 578 -6.49 -16.62 -20.24
C ILE A 578 -5.07 -17.05 -20.62
N PHE A 579 -4.43 -17.80 -19.76
CA PHE A 579 -3.02 -18.19 -19.93
C PHE A 579 -2.85 -19.71 -19.85
N PRO A 580 -1.89 -20.30 -20.58
CA PRO A 580 -1.63 -21.74 -20.53
C PRO A 580 -1.37 -22.24 -19.11
N GLY A 581 -2.11 -23.28 -18.69
CA GLY A 581 -1.94 -23.91 -17.38
C GLY A 581 -2.37 -23.07 -16.18
N ARG A 582 -3.13 -21.99 -16.39
CA ARG A 582 -3.61 -21.08 -15.34
C ARG A 582 -5.11 -20.83 -15.48
N GLU A 583 -5.72 -20.45 -14.38
CA GLU A 583 -7.09 -19.94 -14.35
C GLU A 583 -7.18 -18.54 -15.00
N ILE A 584 -8.41 -18.08 -15.21
CA ILE A 584 -8.68 -16.73 -15.69
C ILE A 584 -8.18 -15.73 -14.64
N VAL A 585 -7.40 -14.77 -15.08
CA VAL A 585 -6.89 -13.67 -14.25
C VAL A 585 -7.64 -12.39 -14.58
N GLN A 586 -8.11 -11.66 -13.58
CA GLN A 586 -8.93 -10.46 -13.71
C GLN A 586 -8.26 -9.26 -13.05
N PRO A 587 -7.44 -8.47 -13.74
CA PRO A 587 -6.75 -7.33 -13.15
C PRO A 587 -7.66 -6.17 -12.73
N THR A 588 -8.75 -5.91 -13.48
CA THR A 588 -9.63 -4.76 -13.19
C THR A 588 -11.10 -5.11 -13.18
N VAL A 589 -11.84 -4.42 -12.32
CA VAL A 589 -13.30 -4.55 -12.17
C VAL A 589 -13.96 -3.19 -11.99
N VAL A 590 -15.25 -3.10 -12.29
CA VAL A 590 -16.14 -2.02 -11.81
C VAL A 590 -16.92 -2.58 -10.62
N ASP A 591 -16.70 -2.01 -9.46
CA ASP A 591 -17.41 -2.34 -8.23
C ASP A 591 -18.28 -1.15 -7.78
N PRO A 592 -19.60 -1.34 -7.62
CA PRO A 592 -20.51 -0.24 -7.28
C PRO A 592 -20.19 0.47 -5.97
N VAL A 593 -19.77 -0.28 -4.94
CA VAL A 593 -19.44 0.29 -3.64
C VAL A 593 -18.16 1.11 -3.71
N SER A 594 -17.12 0.56 -4.32
CA SER A 594 -15.85 1.26 -4.53
C SER A 594 -16.02 2.50 -5.38
N PHE A 595 -16.95 2.50 -6.34
CA PHE A 595 -17.23 3.67 -7.17
C PHE A 595 -17.77 4.86 -6.38
N LEU A 596 -18.56 4.60 -5.34
CA LEU A 596 -19.04 5.67 -4.46
C LEU A 596 -17.92 6.29 -3.61
N PHE A 597 -16.92 5.50 -3.21
CA PHE A 597 -15.71 6.03 -2.56
C PHE A 597 -14.83 6.81 -3.56
N TRP A 598 -14.69 6.29 -4.76
CA TRP A 598 -13.98 7.00 -5.83
C TRP A 598 -14.62 8.34 -6.16
N LYS A 599 -15.94 8.43 -6.20
CA LYS A 599 -16.68 9.67 -6.41
C LYS A 599 -16.18 10.80 -5.50
N ASP A 600 -15.99 10.52 -4.21
CA ASP A 600 -15.55 11.54 -3.24
C ASP A 600 -14.17 12.10 -3.60
N GLU A 601 -13.26 11.25 -4.04
CA GLU A 601 -11.94 11.69 -4.52
C GLU A 601 -12.05 12.38 -5.86
N ALA A 602 -12.78 11.82 -6.81
CA ALA A 602 -12.89 12.35 -8.15
C ALA A 602 -13.45 13.78 -8.16
N PHE A 603 -14.44 14.07 -7.32
CA PHE A 603 -14.95 15.43 -7.14
C PHE A 603 -13.99 16.31 -6.33
N ALA A 604 -13.34 15.79 -5.30
CA ALA A 604 -12.37 16.57 -4.53
C ALA A 604 -11.21 17.10 -5.38
N LEU A 605 -10.80 16.38 -6.42
CA LEU A 605 -9.71 16.80 -7.32
C LEU A 605 -10.05 18.08 -8.11
N TRP A 606 -11.30 18.34 -8.41
CA TRP A 606 -11.72 19.63 -9.01
C TRP A 606 -11.32 20.81 -8.13
N ILE A 607 -11.54 20.68 -6.82
CA ILE A 607 -11.27 21.73 -5.85
C ILE A 607 -9.79 21.73 -5.41
N GLU A 608 -9.28 20.57 -5.00
CA GLU A 608 -7.98 20.43 -4.36
C GLU A 608 -6.80 20.58 -5.30
N GLN A 609 -6.99 20.28 -6.60
CA GLN A 609 -5.93 20.44 -7.61
C GLN A 609 -6.20 21.57 -8.58
N TRP A 610 -7.43 21.77 -9.04
CA TRP A 610 -7.69 22.76 -10.09
C TRP A 610 -8.14 24.10 -9.52
N ALA A 611 -9.24 24.16 -8.77
CA ALA A 611 -9.76 25.43 -8.22
C ALA A 611 -8.73 26.19 -7.38
N LYS A 612 -7.90 25.48 -6.59
CA LYS A 612 -6.83 26.07 -5.78
C LYS A 612 -5.73 26.80 -6.56
N LEU A 613 -5.65 26.61 -7.87
CA LEU A 613 -4.70 27.35 -8.69
C LEU A 613 -5.08 28.83 -8.83
N TYR A 614 -6.36 29.17 -8.67
CA TYR A 614 -6.90 30.49 -8.86
C TYR A 614 -7.19 31.17 -7.52
N GLU A 615 -7.22 32.52 -7.54
CA GLU A 615 -7.59 33.31 -6.37
C GLU A 615 -9.06 33.10 -6.00
N ASP A 616 -9.36 33.30 -4.72
CA ASP A 616 -10.73 33.22 -4.21
C ASP A 616 -11.61 34.25 -4.97
N GLU A 617 -12.84 33.87 -5.26
CA GLU A 617 -13.83 34.68 -6.00
C GLU A 617 -13.46 35.03 -7.46
N SER A 618 -12.37 34.50 -8.01
CA SER A 618 -12.04 34.70 -9.41
C SER A 618 -13.02 33.97 -10.35
N PRO A 619 -13.32 34.51 -11.56
CA PRO A 619 -14.18 33.84 -12.53
C PRO A 619 -13.73 32.41 -12.85
N SER A 620 -12.44 32.18 -12.99
CA SER A 620 -11.88 30.84 -13.25
C SER A 620 -12.20 29.85 -12.15
N ARG A 621 -12.07 30.26 -10.88
CA ARG A 621 -12.41 29.41 -9.74
C ARG A 621 -13.91 29.14 -9.68
N MET A 622 -14.74 30.12 -9.96
CA MET A 622 -16.21 29.97 -9.99
C MET A 622 -16.66 28.96 -11.06
N ILE A 623 -16.00 28.91 -12.23
CA ILE A 623 -16.28 27.93 -13.28
C ILE A 623 -15.96 26.52 -12.79
N ILE A 624 -14.79 26.30 -12.20
CA ILE A 624 -14.42 25.00 -11.66
C ILE A 624 -15.36 24.58 -10.52
N GLN A 625 -15.73 25.50 -9.63
CA GLN A 625 -16.70 25.24 -8.56
C GLN A 625 -18.08 24.89 -9.13
N TYR A 626 -18.51 25.58 -10.18
CA TYR A 626 -19.78 25.27 -10.85
C TYR A 626 -19.79 23.85 -11.42
N ILE A 627 -18.72 23.44 -12.09
CA ILE A 627 -18.58 22.08 -12.62
C ILE A 627 -18.62 21.06 -11.47
N HIS A 628 -17.85 21.29 -10.41
CA HIS A 628 -17.85 20.45 -9.22
C HIS A 628 -19.26 20.26 -8.63
N ASP A 629 -20.04 21.34 -8.49
CA ASP A 629 -21.33 21.34 -7.80
C ASP A 629 -22.49 20.80 -8.66
N ASN A 630 -22.38 20.87 -9.99
CA ASN A 630 -23.50 20.63 -10.90
C ASN A 630 -23.28 19.47 -11.90
N TYR A 631 -22.03 18.99 -12.06
CA TYR A 631 -21.76 17.88 -12.95
C TYR A 631 -21.95 16.53 -12.26
N TYR A 632 -22.09 15.50 -13.07
CA TYR A 632 -22.18 14.11 -12.66
C TYR A 632 -20.93 13.36 -13.14
N LEU A 633 -20.44 12.46 -12.29
CA LEU A 633 -19.48 11.45 -12.65
C LEU A 633 -20.24 10.24 -13.19
N VAL A 634 -19.89 9.83 -14.38
CA VAL A 634 -20.53 8.72 -15.12
C VAL A 634 -19.51 7.66 -15.46
N ASN A 635 -19.83 6.39 -15.28
CA ASN A 635 -19.14 5.32 -15.96
C ASN A 635 -20.10 4.45 -16.78
N LEU A 636 -19.62 3.99 -17.92
CA LEU A 636 -20.32 3.10 -18.85
C LEU A 636 -19.46 1.88 -19.14
N VAL A 637 -20.06 0.69 -19.11
CA VAL A 637 -19.41 -0.57 -19.48
C VAL A 637 -20.23 -1.28 -20.54
N ASP A 638 -19.66 -1.54 -21.70
CA ASP A 638 -20.27 -2.41 -22.71
C ASP A 638 -19.91 -3.87 -22.41
N ASN A 639 -20.87 -4.66 -22.02
CA ASN A 639 -20.67 -6.07 -21.67
C ASN A 639 -20.46 -6.99 -22.88
N ASP A 640 -20.75 -6.51 -24.08
CA ASP A 640 -20.63 -7.28 -25.34
C ASP A 640 -19.27 -7.04 -26.02
N PHE A 641 -18.20 -7.48 -25.35
CA PHE A 641 -16.81 -7.26 -25.79
C PHE A 641 -16.39 -7.95 -27.11
N PRO A 642 -17.05 -9.02 -27.60
CA PRO A 642 -16.72 -9.60 -28.93
C PRO A 642 -17.10 -8.73 -30.11
N LEU A 643 -18.07 -7.84 -29.94
CA LEU A 643 -18.56 -6.94 -30.98
C LEU A 643 -17.92 -5.55 -30.82
N ASP A 644 -18.05 -4.74 -31.86
CA ASP A 644 -17.67 -3.33 -31.79
C ASP A 644 -18.47 -2.64 -30.67
N SER A 645 -17.77 -1.77 -29.93
CA SER A 645 -18.38 -1.07 -28.80
C SER A 645 -19.56 -0.21 -29.23
N CYS A 646 -20.67 -0.33 -28.49
CA CYS A 646 -21.82 0.53 -28.68
C CYS A 646 -21.74 1.85 -27.89
N LEU A 647 -20.72 2.06 -27.07
CA LEU A 647 -20.65 3.25 -26.19
C LEU A 647 -20.63 4.56 -26.97
N TRP A 648 -19.92 4.60 -28.11
CA TRP A 648 -19.89 5.79 -28.97
C TRP A 648 -21.26 6.08 -29.55
N LYS A 649 -21.97 5.04 -29.97
CA LYS A 649 -23.34 5.21 -30.48
C LYS A 649 -24.30 5.66 -29.37
N VAL A 650 -24.13 5.21 -28.14
CA VAL A 650 -24.90 5.71 -26.97
C VAL A 650 -24.70 7.21 -26.81
N ILE A 651 -23.45 7.69 -26.92
CA ILE A 651 -23.14 9.12 -26.81
C ILE A 651 -23.68 9.90 -28.02
N ASP A 652 -23.56 9.38 -29.24
CA ASP A 652 -24.10 10.00 -30.41
C ASP A 652 -25.63 10.10 -30.35
N ASP A 653 -26.36 9.03 -30.02
CA ASP A 653 -27.82 9.05 -29.81
C ASP A 653 -28.23 10.09 -28.74
N MET A 654 -27.41 10.25 -27.68
CA MET A 654 -27.64 11.27 -26.67
C MET A 654 -27.52 12.68 -27.26
N PHE A 655 -26.49 12.95 -28.04
CA PHE A 655 -26.29 14.26 -28.68
C PHE A 655 -27.37 14.55 -29.71
N GLU A 656 -27.79 13.57 -30.51
CA GLU A 656 -28.90 13.72 -31.43
C GLU A 656 -30.21 14.11 -30.73
N LEU A 657 -30.46 13.52 -29.55
CA LEU A 657 -31.63 13.85 -28.74
C LEU A 657 -31.59 15.30 -28.24
N LEU A 658 -30.41 15.78 -27.83
CA LEU A 658 -30.21 17.15 -27.37
C LEU A 658 -30.32 18.17 -28.49
N ASP A 659 -29.67 17.89 -29.63
CA ASP A 659 -29.73 18.77 -30.82
C ASP A 659 -31.16 18.92 -31.33
N SER A 660 -31.93 17.80 -31.40
CA SER A 660 -33.35 17.81 -31.78
C SER A 660 -34.24 18.59 -30.79
N ALA A 661 -33.90 18.58 -29.49
CA ALA A 661 -34.64 19.34 -28.48
C ALA A 661 -34.41 20.85 -28.63
N LEU A 662 -33.19 21.27 -29.00
CA LEU A 662 -32.84 22.68 -29.26
C LEU A 662 -33.53 23.22 -30.54
N GLU A 663 -33.61 22.42 -31.60
CA GLU A 663 -34.31 22.80 -32.83
C GLU A 663 -35.83 22.99 -32.60
N ASN A 664 -36.44 22.26 -31.67
CA ASN A 664 -37.87 22.38 -31.37
C ASN A 664 -38.23 23.58 -30.46
N VAL A 665 -37.23 24.24 -29.87
CA VAL A 665 -37.39 25.41 -29.00
C VAL A 665 -37.15 26.72 -29.76
N GLN A 666 -36.47 26.70 -30.92
CA GLN A 666 -36.32 27.84 -31.85
C GLN A 666 -37.51 27.91 -32.81
#